data_c7da3e9c52464a5f02c8a41c4433920c
#
_entry.id   c7da3e9c52464a5f02c8a41c4433920c
#
_cell.length_a   1.000
_cell.length_b   1.000
_cell.length_c   1.000
_cell.angle_alpha   90.00
_cell.angle_beta   90.00
_cell.angle_gamma   90.00
#
_symmetry.space_group_name_H-M   'P 1'
#
loop_
_entity.id
_entity.type
_entity.pdbx_description
1 polymer ?
#
loop_
_entity_poly.entity_id
_entity_poly.type
_entity_poly.pdbx_seq_one_letter_code
_entity_poly.pdbx_strand_id
1 'polypeptide(L)'
;MRFREFFRTAAVLGAAGIIVAAAAPAFGDSPVADAAMRGDTARVRQLIKQGADVNGAQGDGMTALHWAAMLGNATETQMLVAAGAQLEAVTRNGKYTPLHLAAKEGRAAAVKVLAEAGAKVNAPTTSGGAAPIHFATQNGNVDAVAALLDHGAPVNGLDSALGQTPAMWAAAYDRVAVLKLLITRGADLKAMSKVEDIPARDRADRTALGLRNRRVAAIKAAEAPPAGRGGPAIEAFPAATIASLGFSGLIVDTAAAARAAARAAAPAAAPPGALVANPATGAAAGRGGRAGAPGDTAGGGRGGRGGMTYGDLVGNKGGLTPLLFAVRQGNAEAAMALLAAGADVNQVSGGDHTSPLLMATINGQFDLAAQLLTKGANPKLASDANATPLYATINIQWAAKSLYPQPTAQTKQQTTYLQLAEALLKAGADPNARLSKHLWYMSYNFDLLGVNTTGATPFWRAAYGTDVVGMKLLKMYGADHTIATLKPVGIQFNPDAPADDGSAAGADPSGLAPIPTGGPGVWPLQAATGVGYGEGFAANSHMHAPDSWIASAKYLIEELGVDPNSRDHNGYNALHHAAARGDNELIMYLVSKGVDIKAVSRKGETVADMANGPAQRIVPFPETVALLEKLGSKNSHKCKSC
;
A
#
# COMPACT_ATOMS: atom_id res chain seq x y z
N MET A 1 -32.82 -12.45 -0.15
CA MET A 1 -34.05 -12.64 0.65
C MET A 1 -34.21 -11.44 1.58
N ARG A 2 -35.35 -10.76 1.50
CA ARG A 2 -35.90 -9.74 2.43
C ARG A 2 -35.23 -8.37 2.45
N PHE A 3 -35.66 -7.53 1.51
CA PHE A 3 -35.85 -6.09 1.67
C PHE A 3 -37.18 -5.72 0.97
N ARG A 4 -38.28 -6.06 1.61
CA ARG A 4 -39.64 -5.62 1.34
C ARG A 4 -40.35 -5.64 2.67
N GLU A 5 -40.52 -4.48 3.30
CA GLU A 5 -41.56 -4.11 4.22
C GLU A 5 -41.12 -2.87 5.01
N PHE A 6 -41.40 -1.72 4.46
CA PHE A 6 -41.53 -0.48 5.27
C PHE A 6 -42.20 0.58 4.39
N PHE A 7 -43.47 0.39 4.09
CA PHE A 7 -44.39 1.47 3.70
C PHE A 7 -45.83 0.94 3.77
N ARG A 8 -46.42 0.97 4.95
CA ARG A 8 -47.88 1.06 5.11
C ARG A 8 -48.20 1.66 6.50
N THR A 9 -49.10 2.60 6.43
CA THR A 9 -49.85 3.28 7.50
C THR A 9 -49.39 4.67 7.90
N ALA A 10 -50.04 5.64 7.32
CA ALA A 10 -50.77 6.69 8.03
C ALA A 10 -51.55 7.54 7.02
N ALA A 11 -52.80 7.25 6.86
CA ALA A 11 -53.79 8.16 6.29
C ALA A 11 -54.58 8.73 7.46
N VAL A 12 -55.05 9.99 7.27
CA VAL A 12 -56.32 10.60 7.73
C VAL A 12 -56.19 11.89 8.55
N LEU A 13 -56.88 12.91 8.00
CA LEU A 13 -57.39 14.20 8.54
C LEU A 13 -56.37 15.33 8.53
N GLY A 14 -56.53 16.45 7.84
CA GLY A 14 -57.71 17.17 7.41
C GLY A 14 -57.52 18.63 7.75
N ALA A 15 -57.82 19.51 6.84
CA ALA A 15 -58.18 20.92 6.97
C ALA A 15 -57.35 21.92 6.18
N ALA A 16 -58.06 22.67 5.39
CA ALA A 16 -57.62 23.67 4.45
C ALA A 16 -56.80 24.79 5.08
N GLY A 17 -55.67 25.09 4.46
CA GLY A 17 -54.93 26.31 4.63
C GLY A 17 -54.22 26.60 3.29
N ILE A 18 -54.70 27.59 2.55
CA ILE A 18 -54.03 28.07 1.35
C ILE A 18 -52.73 28.78 1.82
N ILE A 19 -51.64 28.05 1.77
CA ILE A 19 -50.29 28.65 1.85
C ILE A 19 -49.78 28.71 0.43
N VAL A 20 -49.65 29.94 -0.10
CA VAL A 20 -48.84 30.21 -1.30
C VAL A 20 -47.40 29.88 -0.92
N ALA A 21 -47.01 28.64 -1.14
CA ALA A 21 -45.62 28.25 -1.07
C ALA A 21 -44.94 28.82 -2.32
N ALA A 22 -44.04 29.77 -2.12
CA ALA A 22 -43.06 30.11 -3.13
C ALA A 22 -42.34 28.84 -3.53
N ALA A 23 -42.51 28.40 -4.77
CA ALA A 23 -41.87 27.22 -5.33
C ALA A 23 -40.37 27.43 -5.25
N ALA A 24 -39.71 26.67 -4.33
CA ALA A 24 -38.30 26.37 -4.51
C ALA A 24 -38.13 25.77 -5.92
N PRO A 25 -37.06 26.06 -6.68
CA PRO A 25 -36.88 25.46 -7.98
C PRO A 25 -36.93 23.96 -7.79
N ALA A 26 -38.00 23.34 -8.28
CA ALA A 26 -38.15 21.92 -8.34
C ALA A 26 -36.94 21.39 -9.11
N PHE A 27 -36.18 20.47 -8.57
CA PHE A 27 -35.29 19.62 -9.34
C PHE A 27 -36.18 19.10 -10.47
N GLY A 28 -35.83 19.41 -11.74
CA GLY A 28 -36.74 19.26 -12.85
C GLY A 28 -37.35 17.87 -12.87
N ASP A 29 -38.66 17.80 -12.93
CA ASP A 29 -39.39 16.57 -13.15
C ASP A 29 -38.83 15.94 -14.44
N SER A 30 -38.23 14.78 -14.32
CA SER A 30 -37.67 14.01 -15.44
C SER A 30 -38.51 12.75 -15.68
N PRO A 31 -39.79 12.90 -16.06
CA PRO A 31 -40.76 11.81 -16.09
C PRO A 31 -40.31 10.68 -17.01
N VAL A 32 -39.59 11.00 -18.12
CA VAL A 32 -39.06 10.02 -19.05
C VAL A 32 -37.91 9.24 -18.38
N ALA A 33 -36.99 9.92 -17.66
CA ALA A 33 -35.90 9.28 -16.94
C ALA A 33 -36.44 8.41 -15.80
N ASP A 34 -37.46 8.89 -15.09
CA ASP A 34 -38.09 8.12 -13.98
C ASP A 34 -38.81 6.87 -14.48
N ALA A 35 -39.45 6.93 -15.63
CA ALA A 35 -40.07 5.76 -16.25
C ALA A 35 -39.00 4.76 -16.75
N ALA A 36 -37.94 5.25 -17.38
CA ALA A 36 -36.81 4.43 -17.82
C ALA A 36 -36.08 3.78 -16.65
N MET A 37 -35.87 4.48 -15.54
CA MET A 37 -35.30 3.93 -14.30
C MET A 37 -36.08 2.72 -13.77
N ARG A 38 -37.41 2.75 -13.90
CA ARG A 38 -38.28 1.64 -13.50
C ARG A 38 -38.37 0.53 -14.56
N GLY A 39 -37.78 0.72 -15.74
CA GLY A 39 -37.88 -0.21 -16.87
C GLY A 39 -39.27 -0.22 -17.50
N ASP A 40 -40.09 0.84 -17.30
CA ASP A 40 -41.43 0.95 -17.85
C ASP A 40 -41.38 1.51 -19.28
N THR A 41 -40.99 0.66 -20.22
CA THR A 41 -40.86 1.00 -21.64
C THR A 41 -42.21 1.48 -22.25
N ALA A 42 -43.34 0.99 -21.76
CA ALA A 42 -44.66 1.41 -22.22
C ALA A 42 -44.91 2.88 -21.84
N ARG A 43 -44.58 3.24 -20.61
CA ARG A 43 -44.71 4.62 -20.12
C ARG A 43 -43.71 5.54 -20.80
N VAL A 44 -42.47 5.12 -21.01
CA VAL A 44 -41.48 5.86 -21.79
C VAL A 44 -42.02 6.20 -23.20
N ARG A 45 -42.56 5.18 -23.89
CA ARG A 45 -43.17 5.36 -25.23
C ARG A 45 -44.34 6.34 -25.20
N GLN A 46 -45.19 6.25 -24.18
CA GLN A 46 -46.33 7.15 -24.01
C GLN A 46 -45.87 8.60 -23.81
N LEU A 47 -44.89 8.82 -22.93
CA LEU A 47 -44.35 10.14 -22.65
C LEU A 47 -43.68 10.78 -23.87
N ILE A 48 -42.93 10.01 -24.65
CA ILE A 48 -42.34 10.46 -25.92
C ILE A 48 -43.42 10.92 -26.89
N LYS A 49 -44.53 10.14 -27.05
CA LYS A 49 -45.64 10.50 -27.90
C LYS A 49 -46.37 11.77 -27.44
N GLN A 50 -46.32 12.08 -26.16
CA GLN A 50 -46.89 13.29 -25.56
C GLN A 50 -45.95 14.51 -25.66
N GLY A 51 -44.77 14.35 -26.28
CA GLY A 51 -43.79 15.43 -26.46
C GLY A 51 -43.00 15.75 -25.18
N ALA A 52 -42.91 14.82 -24.21
CA ALA A 52 -42.10 15.01 -23.04
C ALA A 52 -40.61 15.09 -23.39
N ASP A 53 -39.85 15.88 -22.63
CA ASP A 53 -38.41 16.04 -22.84
C ASP A 53 -37.66 14.74 -22.57
N VAL A 54 -37.10 14.14 -23.63
CA VAL A 54 -36.31 12.91 -23.56
C VAL A 54 -34.93 13.13 -22.96
N ASN A 55 -34.47 14.37 -22.90
CA ASN A 55 -33.17 14.77 -22.38
C ASN A 55 -33.21 15.29 -20.93
N GLY A 56 -34.40 15.34 -20.34
CA GLY A 56 -34.56 15.70 -18.93
C GLY A 56 -33.74 14.78 -18.06
N ALA A 57 -32.85 15.37 -17.24
CA ALA A 57 -31.93 14.64 -16.36
C ALA A 57 -32.41 14.69 -14.92
N GLN A 58 -32.24 13.60 -14.21
CA GLN A 58 -32.43 13.53 -12.74
C GLN A 58 -31.33 14.31 -12.00
N GLY A 59 -31.47 14.43 -10.68
CA GLY A 59 -30.55 15.19 -9.85
C GLY A 59 -29.07 14.78 -9.91
N ASP A 60 -28.78 13.55 -10.29
CA ASP A 60 -27.44 12.99 -10.48
C ASP A 60 -26.92 13.12 -11.94
N GLY A 61 -27.73 13.69 -12.83
CA GLY A 61 -27.43 13.83 -14.26
C GLY A 61 -27.86 12.63 -15.11
N MET A 62 -28.52 11.64 -14.54
CA MET A 62 -29.02 10.48 -15.29
C MET A 62 -30.22 10.88 -16.17
N THR A 63 -30.14 10.60 -17.48
CA THR A 63 -31.24 10.75 -18.43
C THR A 63 -31.92 9.39 -18.67
N ALA A 64 -33.05 9.39 -19.36
CA ALA A 64 -33.72 8.15 -19.77
C ALA A 64 -32.77 7.23 -20.56
N LEU A 65 -31.93 7.80 -21.45
CA LEU A 65 -30.97 7.03 -22.22
C LEU A 65 -29.89 6.36 -21.35
N HIS A 66 -29.45 7.00 -20.26
CA HIS A 66 -28.55 6.37 -19.30
C HIS A 66 -29.19 5.13 -18.66
N TRP A 67 -30.43 5.22 -18.22
CA TRP A 67 -31.17 4.13 -17.60
C TRP A 67 -31.43 2.98 -18.56
N ALA A 68 -31.94 3.27 -19.78
CA ALA A 68 -32.16 2.26 -20.78
C ALA A 68 -30.89 1.51 -21.17
N ALA A 69 -29.77 2.24 -21.28
CA ALA A 69 -28.46 1.70 -21.59
C ALA A 69 -27.93 0.81 -20.41
N MET A 70 -28.03 1.28 -19.19
CA MET A 70 -27.61 0.55 -17.99
C MET A 70 -28.43 -0.72 -17.77
N LEU A 71 -29.74 -0.65 -17.97
CA LEU A 71 -30.64 -1.80 -17.85
C LEU A 71 -30.50 -2.78 -19.01
N GLY A 72 -29.89 -2.34 -20.13
CA GLY A 72 -29.69 -3.16 -21.33
C GLY A 72 -30.92 -3.29 -22.23
N ASN A 73 -31.88 -2.39 -22.07
CA ASN A 73 -33.09 -2.39 -22.91
C ASN A 73 -32.80 -1.80 -24.29
N ALA A 74 -32.34 -2.64 -25.21
CA ALA A 74 -31.97 -2.22 -26.55
C ALA A 74 -33.14 -1.55 -27.33
N THR A 75 -34.35 -2.07 -27.17
CA THR A 75 -35.56 -1.49 -27.82
C THR A 75 -35.85 -0.09 -27.29
N GLU A 76 -35.76 0.12 -25.99
CA GLU A 76 -35.96 1.42 -25.37
C GLU A 76 -34.83 2.38 -25.74
N THR A 77 -33.57 1.88 -25.75
CA THR A 77 -32.41 2.65 -26.22
C THR A 77 -32.61 3.15 -27.64
N GLN A 78 -33.03 2.27 -28.58
CA GLN A 78 -33.35 2.65 -29.98
C GLN A 78 -34.45 3.70 -30.05
N MET A 79 -35.52 3.51 -29.27
CA MET A 79 -36.66 4.42 -29.26
C MET A 79 -36.26 5.82 -28.73
N LEU A 80 -35.45 5.89 -27.68
CA LEU A 80 -34.94 7.13 -27.12
C LEU A 80 -33.99 7.84 -28.11
N VAL A 81 -33.08 7.09 -28.74
CA VAL A 81 -32.18 7.62 -29.77
C VAL A 81 -32.99 8.19 -30.94
N ALA A 82 -34.01 7.46 -31.45
CA ALA A 82 -34.89 7.93 -32.51
C ALA A 82 -35.71 9.17 -32.11
N ALA A 83 -35.97 9.34 -30.81
CA ALA A 83 -36.67 10.52 -30.27
C ALA A 83 -35.72 11.71 -30.00
N GLY A 84 -34.43 11.63 -30.36
CA GLY A 84 -33.47 12.72 -30.23
C GLY A 84 -32.78 12.79 -28.87
N ALA A 85 -32.66 11.65 -28.12
CA ALA A 85 -31.90 11.59 -26.91
C ALA A 85 -30.41 11.87 -27.16
N GLN A 86 -29.80 12.70 -26.31
CA GLN A 86 -28.38 13.06 -26.40
C GLN A 86 -27.48 11.90 -26.02
N LEU A 87 -26.70 11.39 -26.99
CA LEU A 87 -25.79 10.27 -26.81
C LEU A 87 -24.63 10.57 -25.84
N GLU A 88 -24.23 11.85 -25.76
CA GLU A 88 -23.11 12.34 -24.98
C GLU A 88 -23.54 13.04 -23.69
N ALA A 89 -24.80 12.90 -23.27
CA ALA A 89 -25.22 13.33 -21.95
C ALA A 89 -24.32 12.66 -20.87
N VAL A 90 -24.00 13.38 -19.81
CA VAL A 90 -23.07 12.88 -18.79
C VAL A 90 -23.64 12.98 -17.39
N THR A 91 -23.37 11.97 -16.58
CA THR A 91 -23.68 12.01 -15.15
C THR A 91 -22.86 13.08 -14.43
N ARG A 92 -23.34 13.59 -13.30
CA ARG A 92 -22.61 14.59 -12.48
C ARG A 92 -21.33 14.01 -11.89
N ASN A 93 -21.39 12.77 -11.39
CA ASN A 93 -20.27 12.07 -10.83
C ASN A 93 -19.58 11.21 -11.91
N GLY A 94 -18.28 11.47 -12.17
CA GLY A 94 -17.47 10.66 -13.08
C GLY A 94 -17.67 10.94 -14.56
N LYS A 95 -18.70 11.74 -14.96
CA LYS A 95 -19.06 12.05 -16.36
C LYS A 95 -19.23 10.79 -17.21
N TYR A 96 -20.00 9.85 -16.73
CA TYR A 96 -20.37 8.67 -17.51
C TYR A 96 -21.41 9.03 -18.58
N THR A 97 -21.18 8.62 -19.82
CA THR A 97 -22.18 8.65 -20.89
C THR A 97 -23.06 7.39 -20.82
N PRO A 98 -24.22 7.34 -21.52
CA PRO A 98 -25.01 6.12 -21.64
C PRO A 98 -24.19 4.92 -22.12
N LEU A 99 -23.25 5.11 -23.07
CA LEU A 99 -22.36 4.07 -23.56
C LEU A 99 -21.41 3.52 -22.47
N HIS A 100 -20.90 4.37 -21.58
CA HIS A 100 -20.11 3.92 -20.42
C HIS A 100 -20.92 3.00 -19.52
N LEU A 101 -22.17 3.36 -19.22
CA LEU A 101 -23.03 2.55 -18.35
C LEU A 101 -23.43 1.23 -19.00
N ALA A 102 -23.77 1.23 -20.29
CA ALA A 102 -24.01 0.00 -21.03
C ALA A 102 -22.78 -0.93 -21.03
N ALA A 103 -21.60 -0.37 -21.26
CA ALA A 103 -20.34 -1.10 -21.25
C ALA A 103 -20.00 -1.66 -19.87
N LYS A 104 -20.17 -0.86 -18.82
CA LYS A 104 -19.91 -1.24 -17.43
C LYS A 104 -20.79 -2.40 -16.97
N GLU A 105 -22.05 -2.40 -17.37
CA GLU A 105 -23.00 -3.46 -17.05
C GLU A 105 -22.99 -4.61 -18.07
N GLY A 106 -22.09 -4.57 -19.08
CA GLY A 106 -21.94 -5.62 -20.09
C GLY A 106 -23.15 -5.76 -21.02
N ARG A 107 -23.87 -4.68 -21.30
CA ARG A 107 -25.12 -4.67 -22.08
C ARG A 107 -24.82 -4.61 -23.57
N ALA A 108 -24.34 -5.70 -24.15
CA ALA A 108 -23.84 -5.75 -25.52
C ALA A 108 -24.84 -5.18 -26.57
N ALA A 109 -26.13 -5.53 -26.45
CA ALA A 109 -27.15 -5.03 -27.35
C ALA A 109 -27.31 -3.49 -27.25
N ALA A 110 -27.29 -2.92 -26.04
CA ALA A 110 -27.38 -1.47 -25.88
C ALA A 110 -26.08 -0.78 -26.34
N VAL A 111 -24.91 -1.40 -26.07
CA VAL A 111 -23.61 -0.92 -26.59
C VAL A 111 -23.64 -0.82 -28.09
N LYS A 112 -24.12 -1.87 -28.79
CA LYS A 112 -24.23 -1.89 -30.25
C LYS A 112 -25.15 -0.78 -30.77
N VAL A 113 -26.35 -0.64 -30.21
CA VAL A 113 -27.32 0.40 -30.60
C VAL A 113 -26.71 1.80 -30.43
N LEU A 114 -26.06 2.08 -29.32
CA LEU A 114 -25.45 3.39 -29.05
C LEU A 114 -24.25 3.66 -29.97
N ALA A 115 -23.42 2.67 -30.24
CA ALA A 115 -22.28 2.80 -31.14
C ALA A 115 -22.75 3.00 -32.61
N GLU A 116 -23.74 2.25 -33.06
CA GLU A 116 -24.39 2.42 -34.38
C GLU A 116 -25.04 3.80 -34.52
N ALA A 117 -25.57 4.36 -33.45
CA ALA A 117 -26.14 5.71 -33.42
C ALA A 117 -25.07 6.82 -33.43
N GLY A 118 -23.79 6.49 -33.39
CA GLY A 118 -22.69 7.44 -33.43
C GLY A 118 -22.23 7.96 -32.07
N ALA A 119 -22.52 7.26 -30.94
CA ALA A 119 -21.97 7.60 -29.66
C ALA A 119 -20.44 7.53 -29.69
N LYS A 120 -19.77 8.45 -28.96
CA LYS A 120 -18.31 8.51 -28.90
C LYS A 120 -17.74 7.31 -28.13
N VAL A 121 -17.30 6.29 -28.86
CA VAL A 121 -16.76 5.03 -28.29
C VAL A 121 -15.51 5.21 -27.44
N ASN A 122 -14.82 6.37 -27.57
CA ASN A 122 -13.58 6.68 -26.87
C ASN A 122 -13.72 7.84 -25.88
N ALA A 123 -14.94 8.21 -25.49
CA ALA A 123 -15.16 9.27 -24.51
C ALA A 123 -14.49 8.89 -23.18
N PRO A 124 -13.66 9.78 -22.56
CA PRO A 124 -13.03 9.47 -21.28
C PRO A 124 -13.91 9.89 -20.10
N THR A 125 -13.88 9.12 -19.02
CA THR A 125 -14.45 9.54 -17.74
C THR A 125 -13.55 10.56 -17.03
N THR A 126 -14.09 11.36 -16.09
CA THR A 126 -13.26 12.30 -15.31
C THR A 126 -12.53 11.65 -14.16
N SER A 127 -12.98 10.49 -13.70
CA SER A 127 -12.41 9.78 -12.53
C SER A 127 -11.30 8.78 -12.88
N GLY A 128 -10.61 8.98 -14.00
CA GLY A 128 -9.52 8.05 -14.39
C GLY A 128 -9.28 8.02 -15.89
N GLY A 129 -10.14 8.70 -16.68
CA GLY A 129 -10.03 8.77 -18.13
C GLY A 129 -10.21 7.43 -18.83
N ALA A 130 -10.89 6.49 -18.18
CA ALA A 130 -11.23 5.21 -18.79
C ALA A 130 -12.33 5.40 -19.83
N ALA A 131 -12.15 4.82 -21.02
CA ALA A 131 -13.13 4.76 -22.09
C ALA A 131 -14.10 3.57 -21.90
N PRO A 132 -15.24 3.53 -22.60
CA PRO A 132 -16.21 2.44 -22.52
C PRO A 132 -15.60 1.03 -22.64
N ILE A 133 -14.58 0.86 -23.51
CA ILE A 133 -13.91 -0.43 -23.71
C ILE A 133 -13.26 -0.97 -22.43
N HIS A 134 -12.72 -0.12 -21.57
CA HIS A 134 -12.13 -0.54 -20.30
C HIS A 134 -13.21 -1.14 -19.37
N PHE A 135 -14.37 -0.51 -19.29
CA PHE A 135 -15.50 -0.98 -18.48
C PHE A 135 -16.11 -2.27 -19.02
N ALA A 136 -16.30 -2.38 -20.35
CA ALA A 136 -16.76 -3.61 -20.98
C ALA A 136 -15.78 -4.77 -20.73
N THR A 137 -14.47 -4.48 -20.79
CA THR A 137 -13.40 -5.42 -20.48
C THR A 137 -13.44 -5.87 -19.01
N GLN A 138 -13.59 -4.92 -18.08
CA GLN A 138 -13.73 -5.23 -16.67
C GLN A 138 -14.94 -6.12 -16.38
N ASN A 139 -16.06 -5.84 -17.02
CA ASN A 139 -17.27 -6.66 -16.91
C ASN A 139 -17.02 -8.09 -17.42
N GLY A 140 -16.29 -8.23 -18.54
CA GLY A 140 -15.96 -9.52 -19.13
C GLY A 140 -16.91 -9.96 -20.25
N ASN A 141 -17.81 -9.08 -20.71
CA ASN A 141 -18.72 -9.39 -21.80
C ASN A 141 -18.01 -9.25 -23.15
N VAL A 142 -17.79 -10.39 -23.81
CA VAL A 142 -17.05 -10.48 -25.09
C VAL A 142 -17.74 -9.71 -26.19
N ASP A 143 -19.08 -9.83 -26.30
CA ASP A 143 -19.86 -9.19 -27.38
C ASP A 143 -19.88 -7.66 -27.23
N ALA A 144 -19.92 -7.14 -26.00
CA ALA A 144 -19.83 -5.71 -25.74
C ALA A 144 -18.45 -5.16 -26.14
N VAL A 145 -17.36 -5.87 -25.81
CA VAL A 145 -16.01 -5.49 -26.23
C VAL A 145 -15.87 -5.58 -27.75
N ALA A 146 -16.37 -6.65 -28.36
CA ALA A 146 -16.37 -6.81 -29.84
C ALA A 146 -17.09 -5.64 -30.51
N ALA A 147 -18.31 -5.32 -30.07
CA ALA A 147 -19.09 -4.20 -30.61
C ALA A 147 -18.34 -2.86 -30.53
N LEU A 148 -17.66 -2.58 -29.41
CA LEU A 148 -16.85 -1.36 -29.26
C LEU A 148 -15.66 -1.34 -30.22
N LEU A 149 -14.95 -2.47 -30.39
CA LEU A 149 -13.82 -2.59 -31.31
C LEU A 149 -14.27 -2.44 -32.76
N ASP A 150 -15.40 -3.04 -33.15
CA ASP A 150 -15.97 -2.97 -34.49
C ASP A 150 -16.41 -1.54 -34.87
N HIS A 151 -16.70 -0.70 -33.85
CA HIS A 151 -17.03 0.72 -34.03
C HIS A 151 -15.87 1.68 -33.74
N GLY A 152 -14.61 1.17 -33.75
CA GLY A 152 -13.40 1.99 -33.73
C GLY A 152 -12.84 2.32 -32.33
N ALA A 153 -13.25 1.58 -31.30
CA ALA A 153 -12.53 1.68 -30.04
C ALA A 153 -11.10 1.15 -30.22
N PRO A 154 -10.05 1.90 -29.79
CA PRO A 154 -8.68 1.45 -29.96
C PRO A 154 -8.38 0.27 -29.03
N VAL A 155 -7.92 -0.85 -29.60
CA VAL A 155 -7.59 -2.07 -28.85
C VAL A 155 -6.49 -1.83 -27.78
N ASN A 156 -5.60 -0.86 -28.03
CA ASN A 156 -4.53 -0.45 -27.15
C ASN A 156 -4.77 0.94 -26.52
N GLY A 157 -6.03 1.41 -26.48
CA GLY A 157 -6.38 2.69 -25.86
C GLY A 157 -5.97 2.71 -24.39
N LEU A 158 -5.41 3.85 -23.94
CA LEU A 158 -4.93 4.00 -22.58
C LEU A 158 -5.95 4.74 -21.71
N ASP A 159 -6.19 4.27 -20.47
CA ASP A 159 -6.78 5.14 -19.47
C ASP A 159 -5.80 6.26 -19.09
N SER A 160 -6.31 7.45 -18.75
CA SER A 160 -5.43 8.59 -18.49
C SER A 160 -4.80 8.58 -17.11
N ALA A 161 -5.37 7.86 -16.15
CA ALA A 161 -4.85 7.81 -14.77
C ALA A 161 -3.59 6.96 -14.68
N LEU A 162 -3.67 5.71 -15.10
CA LEU A 162 -2.62 4.72 -14.91
C LEU A 162 -1.95 4.28 -16.22
N GLY A 163 -2.44 4.75 -17.39
CA GLY A 163 -1.91 4.36 -18.70
C GLY A 163 -2.12 2.87 -18.99
N GLN A 164 -3.24 2.33 -18.56
CA GLN A 164 -3.55 0.91 -18.72
C GLN A 164 -4.33 0.68 -20.01
N THR A 165 -3.98 -0.39 -20.72
CA THR A 165 -4.72 -0.88 -21.91
C THR A 165 -5.87 -1.78 -21.50
N PRO A 166 -6.87 -2.02 -22.41
CA PRO A 166 -7.88 -3.03 -22.18
C PRO A 166 -7.31 -4.43 -21.86
N ALA A 167 -6.19 -4.82 -22.49
CA ALA A 167 -5.54 -6.10 -22.19
C ALA A 167 -5.01 -6.20 -20.75
N MET A 168 -4.50 -5.08 -20.19
CA MET A 168 -4.10 -5.02 -18.78
C MET A 168 -5.31 -5.16 -17.85
N TRP A 169 -6.44 -4.53 -18.18
CA TRP A 169 -7.68 -4.67 -17.44
C TRP A 169 -8.20 -6.10 -17.52
N ALA A 170 -8.25 -6.72 -18.73
CA ALA A 170 -8.66 -8.11 -18.88
C ALA A 170 -7.81 -9.05 -18.04
N ALA A 171 -6.49 -8.85 -18.04
CA ALA A 171 -5.54 -9.64 -17.27
C ALA A 171 -5.71 -9.46 -15.75
N ALA A 172 -5.94 -8.22 -15.30
CA ALA A 172 -6.14 -7.90 -13.89
C ALA A 172 -7.45 -8.47 -13.31
N TYR A 173 -8.50 -8.53 -14.12
CA TYR A 173 -9.83 -9.00 -13.71
C TYR A 173 -10.14 -10.44 -14.14
N ASP A 174 -9.13 -11.19 -14.60
CA ASP A 174 -9.25 -12.58 -15.07
C ASP A 174 -10.32 -12.78 -16.16
N ARG A 175 -10.38 -11.87 -17.12
CA ARG A 175 -11.34 -11.92 -18.23
C ARG A 175 -10.75 -12.65 -19.42
N VAL A 176 -10.47 -13.93 -19.27
CA VAL A 176 -9.70 -14.74 -20.24
C VAL A 176 -10.34 -14.73 -21.64
N ALA A 177 -11.67 -14.84 -21.73
CA ALA A 177 -12.35 -14.81 -23.02
C ALA A 177 -12.19 -13.44 -23.73
N VAL A 178 -12.33 -12.34 -22.99
CA VAL A 178 -12.11 -10.99 -23.51
C VAL A 178 -10.63 -10.79 -23.85
N LEU A 179 -9.72 -11.29 -23.02
CA LEU A 179 -8.28 -11.22 -23.28
C LEU A 179 -7.91 -11.91 -24.61
N LYS A 180 -8.45 -13.09 -24.86
CA LYS A 180 -8.27 -13.81 -26.13
C LYS A 180 -8.82 -13.00 -27.31
N LEU A 181 -9.99 -12.38 -27.18
CA LEU A 181 -10.52 -11.48 -28.21
C LEU A 181 -9.57 -10.30 -28.45
N LEU A 182 -9.12 -9.61 -27.40
CA LEU A 182 -8.20 -8.47 -27.54
C LEU A 182 -6.89 -8.88 -28.22
N ILE A 183 -6.34 -10.05 -27.89
CA ILE A 183 -5.14 -10.61 -28.54
C ILE A 183 -5.40 -10.82 -30.03
N THR A 184 -6.52 -11.42 -30.43
CA THR A 184 -6.86 -11.63 -31.86
C THR A 184 -7.07 -10.32 -32.61
N ARG A 185 -7.42 -9.25 -31.90
CA ARG A 185 -7.60 -7.89 -32.44
C ARG A 185 -6.32 -7.05 -32.40
N GLY A 186 -5.15 -7.63 -32.03
CA GLY A 186 -3.85 -6.96 -32.05
C GLY A 186 -3.51 -6.19 -30.77
N ALA A 187 -3.94 -6.69 -29.61
CA ALA A 187 -3.51 -6.12 -28.33
C ALA A 187 -1.99 -6.22 -28.16
N ASP A 188 -1.38 -5.12 -27.77
CA ASP A 188 0.06 -5.06 -27.46
C ASP A 188 0.36 -5.69 -26.10
N LEU A 189 1.00 -6.87 -26.12
CA LEU A 189 1.35 -7.62 -24.92
C LEU A 189 2.59 -7.08 -24.21
N LYS A 190 3.35 -6.17 -24.87
CA LYS A 190 4.54 -5.50 -24.33
C LYS A 190 4.24 -4.11 -23.76
N ALA A 191 3.03 -3.60 -24.01
CA ALA A 191 2.62 -2.31 -23.46
C ALA A 191 2.81 -2.28 -21.96
N MET A 192 3.25 -1.12 -21.43
CA MET A 192 3.46 -0.91 -20.00
C MET A 192 2.55 0.19 -19.48
N SER A 193 1.99 0.01 -18.30
CA SER A 193 1.29 1.05 -17.55
C SER A 193 2.26 2.18 -17.17
N LYS A 194 1.74 3.31 -16.69
CA LYS A 194 2.57 4.42 -16.21
C LYS A 194 3.49 3.97 -15.08
N VAL A 195 4.70 4.52 -15.10
CA VAL A 195 5.65 4.45 -13.97
C VAL A 195 5.41 5.67 -13.09
N GLU A 196 5.35 5.45 -11.79
CA GLU A 196 5.23 6.48 -10.77
C GLU A 196 6.54 6.60 -9.99
N ASP A 197 7.16 7.78 -10.03
CA ASP A 197 8.32 8.13 -9.21
C ASP A 197 7.83 8.53 -7.80
N ILE A 198 7.83 7.54 -6.87
CA ILE A 198 7.39 7.77 -5.50
C ILE A 198 8.30 8.74 -4.75
N PRO A 199 9.63 8.68 -4.86
CA PRO A 199 10.52 9.67 -4.28
C PRO A 199 10.21 11.11 -4.72
N ALA A 200 9.98 11.34 -6.01
CA ALA A 200 9.63 12.66 -6.53
C ALA A 200 8.28 13.15 -5.98
N ARG A 201 7.27 12.27 -5.98
CA ARG A 201 5.95 12.58 -5.40
C ARG A 201 6.06 12.92 -3.92
N ASP A 202 6.78 12.11 -3.14
CA ASP A 202 6.97 12.32 -1.70
C ASP A 202 7.69 13.65 -1.40
N ARG A 203 8.67 14.04 -2.23
CA ARG A 203 9.31 15.37 -2.15
C ARG A 203 8.32 16.49 -2.46
N ALA A 204 7.51 16.34 -3.50
CA ALA A 204 6.50 17.32 -3.88
C ALA A 204 5.42 17.48 -2.79
N ASP A 205 4.92 16.38 -2.22
CA ASP A 205 3.93 16.36 -1.15
C ASP A 205 4.46 17.04 0.12
N ARG A 206 5.71 16.76 0.50
CA ARG A 206 6.36 17.45 1.64
C ARG A 206 6.53 18.93 1.40
N THR A 207 6.88 19.33 0.18
CA THR A 207 6.97 20.75 -0.18
C THR A 207 5.61 21.44 -0.08
N ALA A 208 4.57 20.81 -0.64
CA ALA A 208 3.20 21.31 -0.57
C ALA A 208 2.69 21.41 0.88
N LEU A 209 2.98 20.39 1.70
CA LEU A 209 2.65 20.39 3.14
C LEU A 209 3.37 21.53 3.86
N GLY A 210 4.65 21.74 3.59
CA GLY A 210 5.44 22.84 4.15
C GLY A 210 4.85 24.21 3.80
N LEU A 211 4.46 24.41 2.54
CA LEU A 211 3.77 25.63 2.09
C LEU A 211 2.42 25.81 2.79
N ARG A 212 1.63 24.75 2.89
CA ARG A 212 0.34 24.78 3.62
C ARG A 212 0.53 25.16 5.08
N ASN A 213 1.50 24.54 5.76
CA ASN A 213 1.76 24.82 7.17
C ASN A 213 2.23 26.26 7.40
N ARG A 214 3.05 26.82 6.50
CA ARG A 214 3.44 28.24 6.51
C ARG A 214 2.23 29.15 6.34
N ARG A 215 1.31 28.83 5.42
CA ARG A 215 0.05 29.59 5.25
C ARG A 215 -0.80 29.55 6.50
N VAL A 216 -0.99 28.38 7.11
CA VAL A 216 -1.75 28.22 8.35
C VAL A 216 -1.09 29.00 9.51
N ALA A 217 0.24 28.95 9.63
CA ALA A 217 0.97 29.70 10.63
C ALA A 217 0.81 31.23 10.43
N ALA A 218 0.89 31.72 9.18
CA ALA A 218 0.67 33.13 8.86
C ALA A 218 -0.76 33.60 9.19
N ILE A 219 -1.78 32.81 8.90
CA ILE A 219 -3.17 33.07 9.26
C ILE A 219 -3.31 33.14 10.78
N LYS A 220 -2.81 32.17 11.52
CA LYS A 220 -2.84 32.16 12.99
C LYS A 220 -2.10 33.35 13.61
N ALA A 221 -0.97 33.75 13.02
CA ALA A 221 -0.23 34.92 13.48
C ALA A 221 -1.00 36.22 13.23
N ALA A 222 -1.75 36.33 12.13
CA ALA A 222 -2.59 37.47 11.83
C ALA A 222 -3.87 37.55 12.71
N GLU A 223 -4.37 36.42 13.18
CA GLU A 223 -5.53 36.30 14.07
C GLU A 223 -5.15 36.41 15.56
N ALA A 224 -3.86 36.29 15.89
CA ALA A 224 -3.41 36.42 17.28
C ALA A 224 -3.65 37.86 17.83
N PRO A 225 -4.22 38.00 19.02
CA PRO A 225 -4.38 39.34 19.63
C PRO A 225 -2.99 39.98 19.83
N PRO A 226 -2.85 41.32 19.72
CA PRO A 226 -1.57 41.98 19.88
C PRO A 226 -0.98 41.65 21.26
N ALA A 227 0.24 41.07 21.25
CA ALA A 227 0.93 40.69 22.47
C ALA A 227 1.12 41.92 23.36
N GLY A 228 0.63 41.84 24.59
CA GLY A 228 0.87 42.87 25.61
C GLY A 228 2.36 43.12 25.76
N ARG A 229 2.73 44.40 25.94
CA ARG A 229 4.10 44.91 26.01
C ARG A 229 5.04 44.00 26.80
N GLY A 230 6.02 43.41 26.13
CA GLY A 230 7.09 42.67 26.79
C GLY A 230 7.90 41.67 25.99
N GLY A 231 7.65 41.47 24.69
CA GLY A 231 8.47 40.58 23.85
C GLY A 231 8.98 41.27 22.58
N PRO A 232 10.11 40.82 22.00
CA PRO A 232 10.62 41.44 20.78
C PRO A 232 9.59 41.34 19.67
N ALA A 233 9.31 42.45 19.02
CA ALA A 233 8.38 42.55 17.90
C ALA A 233 8.81 41.60 16.77
N ILE A 234 7.96 40.63 16.47
CA ILE A 234 8.09 39.88 15.21
C ILE A 234 7.56 40.85 14.14
N GLU A 235 8.46 41.32 13.28
CA GLU A 235 8.09 42.14 12.14
C GLU A 235 6.99 41.48 11.32
N ALA A 236 5.86 42.15 11.18
CA ALA A 236 4.78 41.71 10.32
C ALA A 236 5.30 41.68 8.87
N PHE A 237 5.16 40.56 8.21
CA PHE A 237 5.56 40.43 6.80
C PHE A 237 4.80 41.46 5.95
N PRO A 238 5.49 42.25 5.11
CA PRO A 238 4.84 43.19 4.23
C PRO A 238 3.83 42.52 3.30
N ALA A 239 2.72 43.15 3.00
CA ALA A 239 1.69 42.62 2.09
C ALA A 239 2.23 42.18 0.72
N ALA A 240 3.35 42.74 0.27
CA ALA A 240 4.08 42.32 -0.92
C ALA A 240 4.64 40.87 -0.83
N THR A 241 4.99 40.39 0.37
CA THR A 241 5.48 39.02 0.58
C THR A 241 4.36 37.99 0.47
N ILE A 242 3.12 38.37 0.80
CA ILE A 242 1.93 37.53 0.66
C ILE A 242 1.58 37.35 -0.83
N ALA A 243 1.76 38.39 -1.64
CA ALA A 243 1.51 38.33 -3.09
C ALA A 243 2.53 37.43 -3.83
N SER A 244 3.79 37.41 -3.37
CA SER A 244 4.84 36.54 -3.96
C SER A 244 4.66 35.04 -3.65
N LEU A 245 3.74 34.70 -2.73
CA LEU A 245 3.42 33.31 -2.36
C LEU A 245 2.29 32.68 -3.21
N GLY A 246 1.91 33.29 -4.32
CA GLY A 246 1.00 32.70 -5.30
C GLY A 246 -0.49 32.83 -4.96
N PHE A 247 -0.90 33.91 -4.30
CA PHE A 247 -2.31 34.22 -3.96
C PHE A 247 -3.12 34.89 -5.09
N SER A 248 -2.62 34.93 -6.30
CA SER A 248 -3.39 35.44 -7.44
C SER A 248 -4.46 34.43 -7.83
N GLY A 249 -5.65 34.52 -7.25
CA GLY A 249 -6.81 33.72 -7.63
C GLY A 249 -7.82 33.35 -6.56
N LEU A 250 -7.59 33.66 -5.29
CA LEU A 250 -8.64 33.50 -4.27
C LEU A 250 -9.36 34.83 -4.07
N ILE A 251 -10.54 34.95 -4.68
CA ILE A 251 -11.55 35.94 -4.27
C ILE A 251 -12.00 35.50 -2.88
N VAL A 252 -11.53 36.21 -1.84
CA VAL A 252 -12.09 36.08 -0.50
C VAL A 252 -13.49 36.68 -0.57
N ASP A 253 -14.52 35.83 -0.53
CA ASP A 253 -15.90 36.27 -0.33
C ASP A 253 -16.02 36.89 1.08
N THR A 254 -15.84 38.18 1.14
CA THR A 254 -15.98 38.98 2.38
C THR A 254 -17.37 38.83 3.01
N ALA A 255 -18.37 38.41 2.25
CA ALA A 255 -19.71 38.12 2.74
C ALA A 255 -19.77 36.79 3.52
N ALA A 256 -18.94 35.83 3.19
CA ALA A 256 -18.84 34.55 3.92
C ALA A 256 -18.11 34.72 5.27
N ALA A 257 -17.09 35.58 5.31
CA ALA A 257 -16.38 35.93 6.54
C ALA A 257 -17.29 36.72 7.53
N ALA A 258 -18.10 37.65 7.03
CA ALA A 258 -19.08 38.37 7.83
C ALA A 258 -20.21 37.49 8.40
N ARG A 259 -20.63 36.45 7.63
CA ARG A 259 -21.62 35.45 8.10
C ARG A 259 -21.04 34.48 9.14
N ALA A 260 -19.76 34.17 9.07
CA ALA A 260 -19.08 33.36 10.09
C ALA A 260 -18.94 34.13 11.41
N ALA A 261 -18.61 35.44 11.37
CA ALA A 261 -18.53 36.30 12.55
C ALA A 261 -19.89 36.49 13.22
N ALA A 262 -20.97 36.66 12.44
CA ALA A 262 -22.34 36.78 12.96
C ALA A 262 -22.86 35.46 13.60
N ARG A 263 -22.36 34.30 13.20
CA ARG A 263 -22.71 33.00 13.80
C ARG A 263 -22.00 32.72 15.13
N ALA A 264 -20.85 33.33 15.35
CA ALA A 264 -20.11 33.21 16.60
C ALA A 264 -20.66 34.04 17.77
N ALA A 265 -21.60 34.97 17.49
CA ALA A 265 -22.17 35.89 18.47
C ALA A 265 -23.56 35.47 19.03
N ALA A 266 -24.07 34.28 18.73
CA ALA A 266 -25.35 33.79 19.24
C ALA A 266 -25.17 32.79 20.38
N PRO A 267 -25.90 32.89 21.50
CA PRO A 267 -25.72 31.98 22.64
C PRO A 267 -26.30 30.59 22.40
N ALA A 268 -25.62 29.61 22.95
CA ALA A 268 -25.89 28.20 22.83
C ALA A 268 -27.23 27.79 23.50
N ALA A 269 -28.04 27.01 22.76
CA ALA A 269 -29.06 26.18 23.34
C ALA A 269 -28.80 24.73 22.93
N ALA A 270 -28.77 23.82 23.91
CA ALA A 270 -28.41 22.41 23.80
C ALA A 270 -29.64 21.51 23.56
N PRO A 271 -29.44 20.18 23.39
CA PRO A 271 -29.96 19.33 22.31
C PRO A 271 -31.16 18.46 22.71
N PRO A 272 -31.66 17.53 21.90
CA PRO A 272 -31.18 16.15 21.95
C PRO A 272 -31.19 15.31 20.63
N GLY A 273 -30.23 14.41 20.56
CA GLY A 273 -30.37 13.02 20.14
C GLY A 273 -30.71 12.66 18.71
N ALA A 274 -29.75 12.08 17.99
CA ALA A 274 -29.93 10.85 17.19
C ALA A 274 -28.58 10.37 16.62
N LEU A 275 -28.33 9.09 16.82
CA LEU A 275 -27.24 8.29 16.29
C LEU A 275 -27.35 8.15 14.78
N VAL A 276 -26.30 8.49 14.06
CA VAL A 276 -26.07 7.98 12.70
C VAL A 276 -24.60 7.60 12.59
N ALA A 277 -24.40 6.34 12.27
CA ALA A 277 -23.10 5.73 12.06
C ALA A 277 -22.41 6.33 10.82
N ASN A 278 -21.13 6.65 10.95
CA ASN A 278 -20.28 7.05 9.83
C ASN A 278 -19.13 6.04 9.68
N PRO A 279 -18.80 5.60 8.48
CA PRO A 279 -17.72 4.64 8.28
C PRO A 279 -16.35 5.30 8.25
N ALA A 280 -15.49 4.76 9.07
CA ALA A 280 -14.05 4.65 9.02
C ALA A 280 -13.22 5.62 8.16
N THR A 281 -12.65 6.61 8.82
CA THR A 281 -11.29 7.06 8.54
C THR A 281 -10.52 7.06 9.85
N GLY A 282 -9.56 6.14 9.98
CA GLY A 282 -8.73 6.00 11.15
C GLY A 282 -7.81 7.20 11.33
N ALA A 283 -8.14 8.07 12.28
CA ALA A 283 -7.22 9.03 12.82
C ALA A 283 -6.74 8.52 14.18
N ALA A 284 -5.45 8.23 14.26
CA ALA A 284 -4.77 7.93 15.50
C ALA A 284 -4.82 9.16 16.43
N ALA A 285 -5.43 8.98 17.60
CA ALA A 285 -5.43 9.98 18.65
C ALA A 285 -4.05 10.05 19.30
N GLY A 286 -3.31 11.11 18.99
CA GLY A 286 -2.10 11.49 19.71
C GLY A 286 -2.46 12.16 21.03
N ARG A 287 -2.01 11.59 22.14
CA ARG A 287 -2.05 12.23 23.46
C ARG A 287 -0.86 13.18 23.64
N GLY A 288 -1.19 14.40 24.04
CA GLY A 288 -0.45 15.29 24.93
C GLY A 288 1.06 15.43 24.70
N GLY A 289 1.47 16.27 23.77
CA GLY A 289 2.82 16.81 23.72
C GLY A 289 2.94 18.05 24.58
N ARG A 290 3.86 18.02 25.51
CA ARG A 290 4.36 19.15 26.33
C ARG A 290 4.87 20.26 25.40
N ALA A 291 4.49 21.49 25.66
CA ALA A 291 4.97 22.67 24.95
C ALA A 291 6.51 22.73 24.94
N GLY A 292 7.08 22.55 23.77
CA GLY A 292 8.48 22.83 23.49
C GLY A 292 8.60 24.31 23.06
N ALA A 293 9.62 24.97 23.57
CA ALA A 293 9.93 26.37 23.35
C ALA A 293 10.05 26.73 21.86
N PRO A 294 9.68 27.97 21.46
CA PRO A 294 9.88 28.44 20.09
C PRO A 294 11.33 28.88 19.89
N GLY A 295 12.06 28.13 19.13
CA GLY A 295 13.41 28.51 18.74
C GLY A 295 13.99 27.44 17.85
N ASP A 296 13.74 27.56 16.53
CA ASP A 296 14.66 27.21 15.46
C ASP A 296 13.93 27.35 14.12
N THR A 297 13.68 28.60 13.72
CA THR A 297 13.42 28.95 12.33
C THR A 297 14.58 29.81 11.80
N ALA A 298 15.71 29.19 11.60
CA ALA A 298 16.78 29.74 10.76
C ALA A 298 17.05 28.71 9.67
N GLY A 299 16.46 28.95 8.50
CA GLY A 299 16.85 28.29 7.28
C GLY A 299 18.27 28.68 6.91
N GLY A 300 19.19 27.82 7.17
CA GLY A 300 20.56 27.90 6.66
C GLY A 300 20.91 26.53 6.12
N GLY A 301 21.14 26.43 4.80
CA GLY A 301 21.57 25.22 4.16
C GLY A 301 22.80 24.65 4.81
N ARG A 302 22.61 23.63 5.65
CA ARG A 302 23.58 22.59 5.92
C ARG A 302 22.97 21.35 5.32
N GLY A 303 23.67 20.74 4.33
CA GLY A 303 23.36 19.45 3.79
C GLY A 303 23.21 18.46 4.93
N GLY A 304 21.98 18.36 5.45
CA GLY A 304 21.62 17.35 6.42
C GLY A 304 21.91 16.00 5.79
N ARG A 305 22.63 15.15 6.47
CA ARG A 305 22.69 13.71 6.20
C ARG A 305 21.27 13.19 6.30
N GLY A 306 20.49 13.38 5.22
CA GLY A 306 19.13 12.94 5.12
C GLY A 306 19.12 11.42 5.11
N GLY A 307 18.54 10.80 6.13
CA GLY A 307 18.21 9.39 6.10
C GLY A 307 17.29 9.12 4.90
N MET A 308 17.33 7.90 4.36
CA MET A 308 16.48 7.43 3.27
C MET A 308 15.00 7.58 3.69
N THR A 309 14.19 8.20 2.87
CA THR A 309 12.76 8.35 3.12
C THR A 309 12.00 7.09 2.73
N TYR A 310 10.72 7.00 3.13
CA TYR A 310 9.87 5.91 2.64
C TYR A 310 9.77 5.91 1.11
N GLY A 311 9.66 7.08 0.49
CA GLY A 311 9.69 7.20 -0.96
C GLY A 311 10.95 6.64 -1.58
N ASP A 312 12.13 6.94 -1.01
CA ASP A 312 13.41 6.42 -1.49
C ASP A 312 13.51 4.89 -1.31
N LEU A 313 12.91 4.36 -0.24
CA LEU A 313 12.84 2.91 0.00
C LEU A 313 12.00 2.21 -1.06
N VAL A 314 10.81 2.74 -1.36
CA VAL A 314 9.90 2.20 -2.39
C VAL A 314 10.52 2.36 -3.79
N GLY A 315 11.07 3.55 -4.09
CA GLY A 315 11.58 3.87 -5.42
C GLY A 315 10.44 4.08 -6.43
N ASN A 316 10.66 3.66 -7.67
CA ASN A 316 9.64 3.69 -8.71
C ASN A 316 8.71 2.48 -8.61
N LYS A 317 7.44 2.67 -8.98
CA LYS A 317 6.48 1.56 -9.11
C LYS A 317 5.63 1.71 -10.38
N GLY A 318 4.95 0.64 -10.78
CA GLY A 318 4.16 0.61 -12.01
C GLY A 318 4.98 0.11 -13.21
N GLY A 319 4.65 0.56 -14.42
CA GLY A 319 5.26 0.01 -15.63
C GLY A 319 4.94 -1.48 -15.82
N LEU A 320 3.73 -1.92 -15.44
CA LEU A 320 3.33 -3.32 -15.50
C LEU A 320 2.78 -3.66 -16.90
N THR A 321 3.21 -4.81 -17.43
CA THR A 321 2.65 -5.41 -18.65
C THR A 321 1.35 -6.16 -18.35
N PRO A 322 0.56 -6.55 -19.37
CA PRO A 322 -0.61 -7.43 -19.17
C PRO A 322 -0.25 -8.71 -18.39
N LEU A 323 0.89 -9.33 -18.68
CA LEU A 323 1.36 -10.51 -17.96
C LEU A 323 1.64 -10.22 -16.48
N LEU A 324 2.31 -9.12 -16.16
CA LEU A 324 2.57 -8.71 -14.78
C LEU A 324 1.28 -8.40 -14.01
N PHE A 325 0.25 -7.86 -14.68
CA PHE A 325 -1.08 -7.67 -14.07
C PHE A 325 -1.74 -9.00 -13.72
N ALA A 326 -1.74 -9.97 -14.66
CA ALA A 326 -2.28 -11.31 -14.40
C ALA A 326 -1.56 -11.99 -13.23
N VAL A 327 -0.24 -11.98 -13.27
CA VAL A 327 0.60 -12.65 -12.26
C VAL A 327 0.44 -11.99 -10.87
N ARG A 328 0.39 -10.66 -10.80
CA ARG A 328 0.19 -9.94 -9.53
C ARG A 328 -1.11 -10.35 -8.83
N GLN A 329 -2.16 -10.60 -9.61
CA GLN A 329 -3.47 -11.01 -9.08
C GLN A 329 -3.59 -12.53 -8.86
N GLY A 330 -2.64 -13.32 -9.35
CA GLY A 330 -2.71 -14.78 -9.30
C GLY A 330 -3.62 -15.40 -10.36
N ASN A 331 -3.95 -14.66 -11.43
CA ASN A 331 -4.83 -15.05 -12.53
C ASN A 331 -4.06 -15.99 -13.48
N ALA A 332 -3.90 -17.25 -13.09
CA ALA A 332 -3.06 -18.21 -13.78
C ALA A 332 -3.54 -18.47 -15.22
N GLU A 333 -4.86 -18.60 -15.45
CA GLU A 333 -5.40 -18.85 -16.79
C GLU A 333 -5.10 -17.67 -17.74
N ALA A 334 -5.30 -16.43 -17.27
CA ALA A 334 -4.96 -15.23 -18.02
C ALA A 334 -3.45 -15.15 -18.32
N ALA A 335 -2.60 -15.45 -17.33
CA ALA A 335 -1.14 -15.48 -17.51
C ALA A 335 -0.72 -16.51 -18.56
N MET A 336 -1.26 -17.73 -18.49
CA MET A 336 -0.96 -18.78 -19.48
C MET A 336 -1.48 -18.43 -20.87
N ALA A 337 -2.64 -17.78 -20.99
CA ALA A 337 -3.17 -17.29 -22.28
C ALA A 337 -2.26 -16.22 -22.91
N LEU A 338 -1.73 -15.30 -22.10
CA LEU A 338 -0.78 -14.27 -22.55
C LEU A 338 0.54 -14.90 -23.04
N LEU A 339 1.08 -15.85 -22.27
CA LEU A 339 2.31 -16.58 -22.65
C LEU A 339 2.12 -17.39 -23.93
N ALA A 340 0.97 -18.04 -24.10
CA ALA A 340 0.63 -18.77 -25.33
C ALA A 340 0.53 -17.84 -26.54
N ALA A 341 0.16 -16.56 -26.33
CA ALA A 341 0.10 -15.53 -27.35
C ALA A 341 1.44 -14.82 -27.60
N GLY A 342 2.53 -15.23 -26.94
CA GLY A 342 3.86 -14.70 -27.16
C GLY A 342 4.27 -13.56 -26.22
N ALA A 343 3.58 -13.36 -25.10
CA ALA A 343 4.08 -12.47 -24.06
C ALA A 343 5.43 -12.97 -23.54
N ASP A 344 6.36 -12.05 -23.31
CA ASP A 344 7.68 -12.41 -22.78
C ASP A 344 7.60 -12.72 -21.29
N VAL A 345 7.90 -13.97 -20.92
CA VAL A 345 7.91 -14.47 -19.54
C VAL A 345 8.95 -13.76 -18.66
N ASN A 346 9.93 -13.08 -19.28
CA ASN A 346 11.03 -12.41 -18.60
C ASN A 346 10.95 -10.87 -18.70
N GLN A 347 9.90 -10.31 -19.31
CA GLN A 347 9.75 -8.86 -19.38
C GLN A 347 9.49 -8.28 -18.00
N VAL A 348 10.43 -7.49 -17.51
CA VAL A 348 10.37 -6.84 -16.19
C VAL A 348 9.47 -5.60 -16.20
N SER A 349 8.99 -5.19 -15.02
CA SER A 349 8.26 -3.93 -14.83
C SER A 349 9.14 -2.72 -15.17
N GLY A 350 8.53 -1.65 -15.66
CA GLY A 350 9.23 -0.39 -15.91
C GLY A 350 9.54 0.41 -14.64
N GLY A 351 8.97 0.02 -13.50
CA GLY A 351 9.17 0.69 -12.21
C GLY A 351 10.45 0.23 -11.52
N ASP A 352 10.41 -0.94 -10.91
CA ASP A 352 11.48 -1.50 -10.08
C ASP A 352 12.14 -2.75 -10.69
N HIS A 353 11.94 -3.01 -11.97
CA HIS A 353 12.43 -4.17 -12.72
C HIS A 353 11.99 -5.54 -12.16
N THR A 354 10.84 -5.59 -11.46
CA THR A 354 10.27 -6.85 -11.00
C THR A 354 9.84 -7.73 -12.17
N SER A 355 10.38 -8.96 -12.25
CA SER A 355 10.01 -9.96 -13.28
C SER A 355 8.68 -10.65 -12.94
N PRO A 356 7.99 -11.31 -13.92
CA PRO A 356 6.79 -12.10 -13.64
C PRO A 356 7.03 -13.17 -12.58
N LEU A 357 8.16 -13.88 -12.63
CA LEU A 357 8.50 -14.89 -11.62
C LEU A 357 8.67 -14.28 -10.22
N LEU A 358 9.39 -13.16 -10.12
CA LEU A 358 9.54 -12.44 -8.86
C LEU A 358 8.19 -11.89 -8.36
N MET A 359 7.34 -11.36 -9.25
CA MET A 359 6.01 -10.89 -8.91
C MET A 359 5.15 -12.01 -8.31
N ALA A 360 5.17 -13.21 -8.91
CA ALA A 360 4.45 -14.37 -8.39
C ALA A 360 4.94 -14.76 -6.99
N THR A 361 6.25 -14.80 -6.76
CA THR A 361 6.83 -15.17 -5.46
C THR A 361 6.54 -14.14 -4.37
N ILE A 362 6.64 -12.83 -4.66
CA ILE A 362 6.29 -11.76 -3.71
C ILE A 362 4.83 -11.87 -3.26
N ASN A 363 3.93 -12.23 -4.18
CA ASN A 363 2.50 -12.34 -3.89
C ASN A 363 2.09 -13.74 -3.39
N GLY A 364 3.04 -14.64 -3.15
CA GLY A 364 2.76 -15.99 -2.63
C GLY A 364 2.02 -16.92 -3.60
N GLN A 365 2.06 -16.63 -4.90
CA GLN A 365 1.43 -17.42 -5.97
C GLN A 365 2.38 -18.53 -6.42
N PHE A 366 2.67 -19.50 -5.53
CA PHE A 366 3.73 -20.50 -5.73
C PHE A 366 3.42 -21.46 -6.87
N ASP A 367 2.15 -21.85 -7.04
CA ASP A 367 1.74 -22.70 -8.16
C ASP A 367 1.95 -22.00 -9.51
N LEU A 368 1.61 -20.72 -9.57
CA LEU A 368 1.85 -19.90 -10.76
C LEU A 368 3.35 -19.67 -11.00
N ALA A 369 4.14 -19.44 -9.94
CA ALA A 369 5.59 -19.32 -10.03
C ALA A 369 6.23 -20.60 -10.61
N ALA A 370 5.80 -21.77 -10.16
CA ALA A 370 6.25 -23.06 -10.71
C ALA A 370 5.88 -23.21 -12.20
N GLN A 371 4.67 -22.80 -12.59
CA GLN A 371 4.26 -22.79 -14.00
C GLN A 371 5.12 -21.82 -14.84
N LEU A 372 5.42 -20.63 -14.33
CA LEU A 372 6.29 -19.67 -15.02
C LEU A 372 7.69 -20.24 -15.23
N LEU A 373 8.26 -20.95 -14.24
CA LEU A 373 9.54 -21.64 -14.40
C LEU A 373 9.50 -22.66 -15.55
N THR A 374 8.43 -23.46 -15.66
CA THR A 374 8.28 -24.40 -16.78
C THR A 374 8.13 -23.71 -18.14
N LYS A 375 7.73 -22.44 -18.16
CA LYS A 375 7.66 -21.59 -19.35
C LYS A 375 8.96 -20.83 -19.65
N GLY A 376 10.05 -21.11 -18.93
CA GLY A 376 11.36 -20.51 -19.17
C GLY A 376 11.59 -19.19 -18.44
N ALA A 377 10.85 -18.93 -17.35
CA ALA A 377 11.14 -17.79 -16.51
C ALA A 377 12.54 -17.89 -15.88
N ASN A 378 13.32 -16.83 -15.97
CA ASN A 378 14.68 -16.77 -15.46
C ASN A 378 14.70 -16.50 -13.94
N PRO A 379 15.14 -17.45 -13.10
CA PRO A 379 15.15 -17.29 -11.65
C PRO A 379 16.22 -16.32 -11.13
N LYS A 380 17.12 -15.84 -12.00
CA LYS A 380 18.19 -14.89 -11.64
C LYS A 380 17.78 -13.43 -11.79
N LEU A 381 16.63 -13.15 -12.43
CA LEU A 381 16.16 -11.77 -12.56
C LEU A 381 15.78 -11.23 -11.18
N ALA A 382 16.39 -10.10 -10.84
CA ALA A 382 16.19 -9.41 -9.58
C ALA A 382 15.59 -8.02 -9.80
N SER A 383 14.91 -7.49 -8.78
CA SER A 383 14.45 -6.09 -8.76
C SER A 383 15.59 -5.11 -8.48
N ASP A 384 15.32 -3.80 -8.52
CA ASP A 384 16.28 -2.74 -8.14
C ASP A 384 16.80 -2.88 -6.70
N ALA A 385 16.03 -3.55 -5.84
CA ALA A 385 16.46 -3.90 -4.49
C ALA A 385 17.34 -5.17 -4.46
N ASN A 386 17.68 -5.72 -5.62
CA ASN A 386 18.32 -7.01 -5.80
C ASN A 386 17.57 -8.17 -5.12
N ALA A 387 16.24 -8.03 -4.98
CA ALA A 387 15.37 -9.10 -4.52
C ALA A 387 15.20 -10.12 -5.64
N THR A 388 15.53 -11.39 -5.36
CA THR A 388 15.38 -12.52 -6.29
C THR A 388 14.13 -13.32 -5.97
N PRO A 389 13.60 -14.13 -6.92
CA PRO A 389 12.50 -15.05 -6.64
C PRO A 389 12.80 -16.01 -5.48
N LEU A 390 14.04 -16.47 -5.34
CA LEU A 390 14.45 -17.36 -4.23
C LEU A 390 14.35 -16.65 -2.88
N TYR A 391 14.90 -15.42 -2.78
CA TYR A 391 14.77 -14.61 -1.56
C TYR A 391 13.30 -14.36 -1.21
N ALA A 392 12.50 -13.95 -2.20
CA ALA A 392 11.09 -13.63 -2.01
C ALA A 392 10.27 -14.85 -1.55
N THR A 393 10.58 -16.05 -2.05
CA THR A 393 9.93 -17.31 -1.63
C THR A 393 10.15 -17.60 -0.14
N ILE A 394 11.38 -17.49 0.34
CA ILE A 394 11.69 -17.65 1.77
C ILE A 394 11.07 -16.52 2.59
N ASN A 395 11.15 -15.29 2.08
CA ASN A 395 10.66 -14.11 2.78
C ASN A 395 9.15 -14.15 3.03
N ILE A 396 8.33 -14.51 2.03
CA ILE A 396 6.86 -14.50 2.19
C ILE A 396 6.38 -15.58 3.17
N GLN A 397 7.10 -16.69 3.27
CA GLN A 397 6.79 -17.75 4.23
C GLN A 397 6.89 -17.24 5.67
N TRP A 398 7.89 -16.42 5.95
CA TRP A 398 8.21 -15.91 7.28
C TRP A 398 8.01 -14.41 7.39
N ALA A 399 7.17 -13.83 6.51
CA ALA A 399 6.86 -12.39 6.57
C ALA A 399 6.21 -12.04 7.90
N ALA A 400 6.66 -10.94 8.50
CA ALA A 400 6.15 -10.47 9.78
C ALA A 400 4.62 -10.25 9.73
N LYS A 401 3.93 -10.50 10.86
CA LYS A 401 2.51 -10.17 10.99
C LYS A 401 2.31 -8.68 10.81
N SER A 402 1.33 -8.31 10.00
CA SER A 402 0.87 -6.94 9.84
C SER A 402 -0.22 -6.60 10.85
N LEU A 403 -0.38 -5.30 11.13
CA LEU A 403 -1.52 -4.77 11.89
C LEU A 403 -2.85 -4.92 11.14
N TYR A 404 -2.80 -5.14 9.82
CA TYR A 404 -3.98 -5.32 8.96
C TYR A 404 -4.00 -6.73 8.37
N PRO A 405 -5.20 -7.30 8.11
CA PRO A 405 -5.31 -8.59 7.42
C PRO A 405 -4.56 -8.57 6.09
N GLN A 406 -3.71 -9.59 5.88
CA GLN A 406 -2.92 -9.73 4.67
C GLN A 406 -3.43 -10.88 3.82
N PRO A 407 -3.29 -10.78 2.48
CA PRO A 407 -3.45 -11.94 1.64
C PRO A 407 -2.50 -13.06 2.07
N THR A 408 -3.04 -14.25 2.27
CA THR A 408 -2.28 -15.45 2.64
C THR A 408 -2.30 -16.43 1.47
N ALA A 409 -2.02 -15.95 0.25
CA ALA A 409 -2.08 -16.77 -0.95
C ALA A 409 -1.19 -18.01 -0.85
N GLN A 410 0.02 -17.86 -0.28
CA GLN A 410 0.97 -18.96 -0.09
C GLN A 410 0.41 -20.12 0.74
N THR A 411 -0.51 -19.88 1.65
CA THR A 411 -1.11 -20.93 2.49
C THR A 411 -2.16 -21.78 1.74
N LYS A 412 -2.54 -21.35 0.55
CA LYS A 412 -3.57 -21.99 -0.28
C LYS A 412 -2.98 -22.67 -1.53
N GLN A 413 -1.65 -22.61 -1.69
CA GLN A 413 -0.96 -23.20 -2.82
C GLN A 413 -0.72 -24.70 -2.59
N GLN A 414 -0.68 -25.49 -3.67
CA GLN A 414 -0.26 -26.89 -3.63
C GLN A 414 1.26 -27.00 -3.55
N THR A 415 1.96 -26.14 -4.27
CA THR A 415 3.41 -26.01 -4.22
C THR A 415 3.83 -25.34 -2.91
N THR A 416 4.60 -26.04 -2.08
CA THR A 416 5.16 -25.46 -0.85
C THR A 416 6.32 -24.53 -1.16
N TYR A 417 6.64 -23.63 -0.22
CA TYR A 417 7.78 -22.72 -0.38
C TYR A 417 9.12 -23.50 -0.55
N LEU A 418 9.28 -24.66 0.11
CA LEU A 418 10.48 -25.49 -0.04
C LEU A 418 10.56 -26.13 -1.43
N GLN A 419 9.45 -26.65 -1.95
CA GLN A 419 9.39 -27.19 -3.30
C GLN A 419 9.72 -26.13 -4.35
N LEU A 420 9.17 -24.92 -4.18
CA LEU A 420 9.47 -23.81 -5.08
C LEU A 420 10.92 -23.35 -4.94
N ALA A 421 11.44 -23.23 -3.71
CA ALA A 421 12.83 -22.85 -3.47
C ALA A 421 13.80 -23.86 -4.12
N GLU A 422 13.53 -25.16 -3.98
CA GLU A 422 14.34 -26.20 -4.62
C GLU A 422 14.24 -26.13 -6.15
N ALA A 423 13.05 -25.89 -6.71
CA ALA A 423 12.87 -25.74 -8.15
C ALA A 423 13.64 -24.53 -8.70
N LEU A 424 13.62 -23.40 -7.97
CA LEU A 424 14.40 -22.20 -8.30
C LEU A 424 15.91 -22.47 -8.27
N LEU A 425 16.39 -23.17 -7.24
CA LEU A 425 17.80 -23.54 -7.10
C LEU A 425 18.24 -24.49 -8.23
N LYS A 426 17.45 -25.50 -8.56
CA LYS A 426 17.68 -26.42 -9.70
C LYS A 426 17.70 -25.66 -11.04
N ALA A 427 16.90 -24.61 -11.17
CA ALA A 427 16.89 -23.74 -12.35
C ALA A 427 18.04 -22.71 -12.35
N GLY A 428 18.92 -22.72 -11.36
CA GLY A 428 20.14 -21.92 -11.29
C GLY A 428 19.98 -20.59 -10.55
N ALA A 429 18.99 -20.43 -9.66
CA ALA A 429 18.93 -19.28 -8.76
C ALA A 429 20.20 -19.22 -7.88
N ASP A 430 20.72 -18.01 -7.65
CA ASP A 430 21.87 -17.80 -6.77
C ASP A 430 21.45 -17.82 -5.29
N PRO A 431 21.89 -18.80 -4.48
CA PRO A 431 21.58 -18.88 -3.07
C PRO A 431 22.26 -17.80 -2.23
N ASN A 432 23.24 -17.07 -2.80
CA ASN A 432 24.03 -16.05 -2.15
C ASN A 432 23.69 -14.61 -2.62
N ALA A 433 22.65 -14.47 -3.47
CA ALA A 433 22.20 -13.15 -3.89
C ALA A 433 21.87 -12.27 -2.69
N ARG A 434 22.43 -11.05 -2.65
CA ARG A 434 22.31 -10.11 -1.53
C ARG A 434 21.37 -8.98 -1.86
N LEU A 435 20.47 -8.62 -0.97
CA LEU A 435 19.68 -7.40 -1.10
C LEU A 435 20.59 -6.16 -1.16
N SER A 436 20.29 -5.22 -2.06
CA SER A 436 20.96 -3.92 -2.16
C SER A 436 20.39 -2.90 -1.20
N LYS A 437 19.11 -3.06 -0.80
CA LYS A 437 18.41 -2.21 0.17
C LYS A 437 17.37 -3.03 0.93
N HIS A 438 16.89 -2.48 2.05
CA HIS A 438 15.77 -3.06 2.79
C HIS A 438 14.49 -3.11 1.92
N LEU A 439 13.74 -4.21 2.00
CA LEU A 439 12.52 -4.38 1.21
C LEU A 439 11.33 -3.71 1.91
N TRP A 440 10.68 -2.77 1.22
CA TRP A 440 9.51 -2.05 1.74
C TRP A 440 8.28 -2.95 1.97
N TYR A 441 8.22 -4.11 1.28
CA TYR A 441 7.14 -5.08 1.37
C TYR A 441 7.46 -6.29 2.27
N MET A 442 8.56 -6.23 3.03
CA MET A 442 8.93 -7.31 3.96
C MET A 442 7.91 -7.55 5.06
N SER A 443 7.38 -6.48 5.60
CA SER A 443 6.20 -6.44 6.43
C SER A 443 5.32 -5.33 5.89
N TYR A 444 4.05 -5.57 5.78
CA TYR A 444 3.13 -4.65 5.11
C TYR A 444 3.08 -3.22 5.68
N ASN A 445 3.63 -3.00 6.87
CA ASN A 445 3.67 -1.72 7.56
C ASN A 445 5.00 -1.46 8.27
N PHE A 446 6.11 -1.74 7.61
CA PHE A 446 7.46 -1.73 8.19
C PHE A 446 7.76 -2.97 9.05
N ASP A 447 9.02 -3.37 9.06
CA ASP A 447 9.49 -4.33 10.06
C ASP A 447 9.43 -3.67 11.44
N LEU A 448 8.40 -4.02 12.21
CA LEU A 448 8.20 -3.48 13.54
C LEU A 448 9.31 -3.85 14.53
N LEU A 449 10.17 -4.81 14.15
CA LEU A 449 11.38 -5.16 14.86
C LEU A 449 12.57 -4.25 14.52
N GLY A 450 12.43 -3.42 13.47
CA GLY A 450 13.46 -2.46 13.06
C GLY A 450 14.72 -3.08 12.46
N VAL A 451 14.66 -4.34 12.02
CA VAL A 451 15.82 -5.04 11.46
C VAL A 451 16.04 -4.63 10.00
N ASN A 452 17.21 -4.08 9.73
CA ASN A 452 17.60 -3.71 8.37
C ASN A 452 18.13 -4.92 7.62
N THR A 453 17.48 -5.28 6.51
CA THR A 453 17.83 -6.44 5.69
C THR A 453 18.76 -6.13 4.52
N THR A 454 19.30 -4.92 4.42
CA THR A 454 20.31 -4.60 3.40
C THR A 454 21.47 -5.58 3.49
N GLY A 455 21.81 -6.24 2.39
CA GLY A 455 22.83 -7.27 2.35
C GLY A 455 22.39 -8.68 2.78
N ALA A 456 21.13 -8.87 3.17
CA ALA A 456 20.62 -10.20 3.52
C ALA A 456 20.61 -11.14 2.30
N THR A 457 20.95 -12.41 2.56
CA THR A 457 20.86 -13.52 1.60
C THR A 457 19.60 -14.37 1.88
N PRO A 458 19.18 -15.26 0.97
CA PRO A 458 18.16 -16.26 1.26
C PRO A 458 18.47 -17.08 2.52
N PHE A 459 19.75 -17.47 2.74
CA PHE A 459 20.16 -18.20 3.94
C PHE A 459 19.96 -17.37 5.21
N TRP A 460 20.41 -16.11 5.20
CA TRP A 460 20.18 -15.19 6.32
C TRP A 460 18.68 -15.04 6.62
N ARG A 461 17.85 -14.94 5.57
CA ARG A 461 16.40 -14.81 5.74
C ARG A 461 15.75 -16.05 6.34
N ALA A 462 16.21 -17.26 5.94
CA ALA A 462 15.80 -18.51 6.56
C ALA A 462 16.23 -18.58 8.04
N ALA A 463 17.47 -18.19 8.35
CA ALA A 463 17.95 -18.09 9.72
C ALA A 463 17.09 -17.13 10.57
N TYR A 464 16.70 -15.97 10.03
CA TYR A 464 15.82 -15.00 10.70
C TYR A 464 14.41 -15.56 10.94
N GLY A 465 13.93 -16.51 10.11
CA GLY A 465 12.71 -17.29 10.33
C GLY A 465 12.91 -18.54 11.16
N THR A 466 14.09 -18.78 11.72
CA THR A 466 14.50 -20.02 12.41
C THR A 466 14.22 -21.30 11.60
N ASP A 467 14.24 -21.19 10.28
CA ASP A 467 13.86 -22.22 9.33
C ASP A 467 15.05 -23.17 9.06
N VAL A 468 15.24 -24.15 9.90
CA VAL A 468 16.35 -25.13 9.78
C VAL A 468 16.24 -25.93 8.47
N VAL A 469 15.03 -26.26 8.04
CA VAL A 469 14.83 -27.02 6.80
C VAL A 469 15.21 -26.18 5.59
N GLY A 470 14.78 -24.93 5.56
CA GLY A 470 15.16 -23.97 4.52
C GLY A 470 16.67 -23.70 4.51
N MET A 471 17.30 -23.51 5.69
CA MET A 471 18.76 -23.36 5.80
C MET A 471 19.50 -24.58 5.24
N LYS A 472 19.08 -25.81 5.59
CA LYS A 472 19.68 -27.05 5.07
C LYS A 472 19.52 -27.17 3.57
N LEU A 473 18.33 -26.90 3.03
CA LEU A 473 18.08 -26.88 1.59
C LEU A 473 19.04 -25.90 0.89
N LEU A 474 19.09 -24.65 1.36
CA LEU A 474 19.97 -23.65 0.76
C LEU A 474 21.44 -24.04 0.83
N LYS A 475 21.88 -24.64 1.94
CA LYS A 475 23.25 -25.13 2.12
C LYS A 475 23.62 -26.22 1.13
N MET A 476 22.70 -27.16 0.84
CA MET A 476 22.89 -28.21 -0.18
C MET A 476 23.16 -27.64 -1.57
N TYR A 477 22.67 -26.43 -1.86
CA TYR A 477 22.89 -25.73 -3.13
C TYR A 477 23.95 -24.62 -3.05
N GLY A 478 24.83 -24.65 -2.04
CA GLY A 478 26.00 -23.80 -1.96
C GLY A 478 25.78 -22.43 -1.30
N ALA A 479 24.74 -22.30 -0.48
CA ALA A 479 24.60 -21.08 0.31
C ALA A 479 25.76 -20.89 1.31
N ASP A 480 26.29 -19.68 1.36
CA ASP A 480 27.31 -19.27 2.34
C ASP A 480 26.64 -18.75 3.60
N HIS A 481 26.78 -19.52 4.68
CA HIS A 481 26.23 -19.21 6.00
C HIS A 481 27.02 -18.13 6.76
N THR A 482 28.16 -17.69 6.22
CA THR A 482 29.01 -16.67 6.82
C THR A 482 28.71 -15.25 6.32
N ILE A 483 27.72 -15.07 5.46
CA ILE A 483 27.35 -13.76 4.95
C ILE A 483 26.42 -13.05 5.92
N ALA A 484 26.90 -11.96 6.53
CA ALA A 484 26.10 -11.04 7.34
C ALA A 484 25.33 -10.03 6.46
N THR A 485 24.29 -9.41 7.02
CA THR A 485 23.72 -8.17 6.46
C THR A 485 24.77 -7.06 6.44
N LEU A 486 24.43 -5.91 5.89
CA LEU A 486 25.32 -4.74 5.91
C LEU A 486 24.89 -3.78 7.04
N LYS A 487 25.87 -3.18 7.72
CA LYS A 487 25.62 -2.08 8.64
C LYS A 487 24.95 -0.93 7.86
N PRO A 488 23.72 -0.52 8.22
CA PRO A 488 22.97 0.45 7.46
C PRO A 488 23.60 1.84 7.47
N VAL A 489 23.38 2.60 6.41
CA VAL A 489 23.69 4.02 6.33
C VAL A 489 22.57 4.79 7.03
N GLY A 490 22.71 5.08 8.33
CA GLY A 490 21.92 6.09 9.02
C GLY A 490 20.39 6.08 8.81
N ILE A 491 19.77 4.90 8.60
CA ILE A 491 18.31 4.80 8.47
C ILE A 491 17.78 4.38 9.83
N GLN A 492 17.03 5.25 10.47
CA GLN A 492 16.20 4.88 11.61
C GLN A 492 14.80 4.51 11.11
N PHE A 493 14.47 3.21 11.14
CA PHE A 493 13.10 2.73 10.90
C PHE A 493 12.21 2.88 12.13
N ASN A 494 12.80 3.09 13.31
CA ASN A 494 12.05 3.31 14.53
C ASN A 494 12.09 4.80 14.88
N PRO A 495 10.98 5.56 14.75
CA PRO A 495 10.92 6.97 15.12
C PRO A 495 11.18 7.22 16.61
N ASP A 496 11.04 6.19 17.45
CA ASP A 496 11.28 6.27 18.90
C ASP A 496 12.68 5.75 19.30
N ALA A 497 13.47 5.22 18.36
CA ALA A 497 14.87 4.87 18.65
C ALA A 497 15.68 6.17 18.77
N PRO A 498 16.54 6.30 19.79
CA PRO A 498 17.44 7.44 19.86
C PRO A 498 18.30 7.51 18.59
N ALA A 499 18.41 8.73 18.04
CA ALA A 499 19.23 8.94 16.85
C ALA A 499 20.61 8.37 17.10
N ASP A 500 21.05 7.44 16.26
CA ASP A 500 22.46 7.10 16.15
C ASP A 500 23.14 8.26 15.41
N ASP A 501 23.31 9.37 16.15
CA ASP A 501 23.88 10.59 15.62
C ASP A 501 25.42 10.52 15.54
N GLY A 502 26.00 9.35 15.86
CA GLY A 502 27.45 9.18 15.91
C GLY A 502 28.15 10.10 16.93
N SER A 503 27.36 10.80 17.75
CA SER A 503 27.85 11.86 18.66
C SER A 503 27.96 11.41 20.11
N ALA A 504 27.73 10.11 20.41
CA ALA A 504 28.15 9.58 21.68
C ALA A 504 29.69 9.63 21.74
N ALA A 505 30.21 10.81 22.02
CA ALA A 505 31.63 11.08 22.26
C ALA A 505 32.13 10.44 23.58
N GLY A 506 31.60 9.24 23.90
CA GLY A 506 32.11 8.36 24.94
C GLY A 506 32.86 7.19 24.29
N ALA A 507 33.90 6.70 24.90
CA ALA A 507 34.60 5.49 24.48
C ALA A 507 33.56 4.34 24.35
N ASP A 508 33.57 3.61 23.21
CA ASP A 508 32.72 2.43 23.00
C ASP A 508 32.96 1.42 24.12
N PRO A 509 31.98 1.21 25.03
CA PRO A 509 32.16 0.35 26.19
C PRO A 509 32.34 -1.12 25.84
N SER A 510 32.02 -1.53 24.61
CA SER A 510 32.18 -2.92 24.18
C SER A 510 33.64 -3.32 23.94
N GLY A 511 34.54 -2.35 23.76
CA GLY A 511 35.93 -2.59 23.37
C GLY A 511 36.13 -3.18 21.98
N LEU A 512 35.07 -3.24 21.17
CA LEU A 512 35.11 -3.79 19.82
C LEU A 512 35.66 -2.76 18.82
N ALA A 513 36.39 -3.24 17.82
CA ALA A 513 36.81 -2.39 16.71
C ALA A 513 35.61 -1.73 15.98
N PRO A 514 35.73 -0.46 15.56
CA PRO A 514 34.69 0.21 14.82
C PRO A 514 34.34 -0.54 13.52
N ILE A 515 33.04 -0.68 13.24
CA ILE A 515 32.57 -1.25 11.97
C ILE A 515 32.18 -0.09 11.03
N PRO A 516 32.81 0.03 9.84
CA PRO A 516 32.46 1.07 8.90
C PRO A 516 31.05 0.84 8.34
N THR A 517 30.41 1.91 7.87
CA THR A 517 29.14 1.83 7.12
C THR A 517 29.30 0.88 5.93
N GLY A 518 28.37 -0.02 5.72
CA GLY A 518 28.46 -1.07 4.69
C GLY A 518 29.34 -2.26 5.09
N GLY A 519 29.97 -2.24 6.27
CA GLY A 519 30.63 -3.40 6.86
C GLY A 519 29.60 -4.42 7.37
N PRO A 520 30.06 -5.53 8.00
CA PRO A 520 29.16 -6.57 8.47
C PRO A 520 28.15 -6.03 9.49
N GLY A 521 26.88 -6.36 9.28
CA GLY A 521 25.76 -5.95 10.13
C GLY A 521 25.36 -7.05 11.11
N VAL A 522 24.37 -7.86 10.76
CA VAL A 522 23.83 -8.96 11.57
C VAL A 522 24.18 -10.29 10.92
N TRP A 523 24.80 -11.19 11.66
CA TRP A 523 25.14 -12.52 11.18
C TRP A 523 23.94 -13.48 11.27
N PRO A 524 23.93 -14.60 10.54
CA PRO A 524 22.85 -15.59 10.62
C PRO A 524 22.57 -16.12 12.04
N LEU A 525 23.59 -16.22 12.90
CA LEU A 525 23.39 -16.67 14.29
C LEU A 525 22.56 -15.66 15.11
N GLN A 526 22.87 -14.36 15.02
CA GLN A 526 22.07 -13.33 15.70
C GLN A 526 20.65 -13.27 15.11
N ALA A 527 20.50 -13.44 13.79
CA ALA A 527 19.20 -13.55 13.15
C ALA A 527 18.39 -14.73 13.71
N ALA A 528 19.02 -15.91 13.85
CA ALA A 528 18.39 -17.13 14.38
C ALA A 528 18.14 -17.11 15.89
N THR A 529 18.70 -16.17 16.64
CA THR A 529 18.50 -16.04 18.08
C THR A 529 17.60 -14.87 18.49
N GLY A 530 17.06 -14.11 17.53
CA GLY A 530 15.99 -13.14 17.78
C GLY A 530 16.42 -11.68 17.72
N VAL A 531 17.28 -11.32 16.76
CA VAL A 531 17.60 -9.90 16.48
C VAL A 531 16.33 -9.07 16.31
N GLY A 532 16.34 -7.87 16.87
CA GLY A 532 15.21 -6.93 16.81
C GLY A 532 14.24 -7.02 17.99
N TYR A 533 14.19 -8.10 18.74
CA TYR A 533 13.26 -8.25 19.87
C TYR A 533 13.50 -7.22 20.99
N GLY A 534 14.73 -6.92 21.30
CA GLY A 534 15.10 -5.91 22.31
C GLY A 534 15.26 -4.50 21.75
N GLU A 535 15.17 -4.35 20.44
CA GLU A 535 15.51 -3.12 19.72
C GLU A 535 14.29 -2.52 19.01
N GLY A 536 13.26 -3.34 18.72
CA GLY A 536 12.11 -2.97 17.94
C GLY A 536 10.86 -2.69 18.77
N PHE A 537 9.80 -2.31 18.05
CA PHE A 537 8.56 -1.79 18.61
C PHE A 537 7.52 -2.86 18.97
N ALA A 538 7.54 -4.03 18.31
CA ALA A 538 6.54 -5.09 18.48
C ALA A 538 7.11 -6.49 18.18
N ALA A 539 7.70 -7.08 19.20
CA ALA A 539 8.30 -8.42 19.13
C ALA A 539 7.31 -9.52 18.65
N ASN A 540 6.03 -9.37 18.96
CA ASN A 540 4.98 -10.32 18.57
C ASN A 540 4.63 -10.30 17.07
N SER A 541 5.18 -9.39 16.29
CA SER A 541 4.98 -9.37 14.83
C SER A 541 5.85 -10.39 14.09
N HIS A 542 6.94 -10.84 14.70
CA HIS A 542 7.87 -11.77 14.07
C HIS A 542 7.25 -13.14 13.79
N MET A 543 7.50 -13.64 12.58
CA MET A 543 7.09 -14.98 12.13
C MET A 543 8.32 -15.88 12.01
N HIS A 544 8.23 -17.05 12.63
CA HIS A 544 9.33 -18.03 12.66
C HIS A 544 8.76 -19.44 12.71
N ALA A 545 9.61 -20.42 12.39
CA ALA A 545 9.24 -21.83 12.52
C ALA A 545 8.94 -22.15 14.00
N PRO A 546 7.87 -22.89 14.30
CA PRO A 546 7.53 -23.26 15.67
C PRO A 546 8.68 -24.03 16.34
N ASP A 547 8.94 -23.73 17.63
CA ASP A 547 9.89 -24.41 18.52
C ASP A 547 11.31 -24.58 17.94
N SER A 548 11.71 -23.70 17.02
CA SER A 548 12.95 -23.88 16.24
C SER A 548 14.13 -23.00 16.68
N TRP A 549 13.99 -22.20 17.74
CA TRP A 549 15.07 -21.30 18.18
C TRP A 549 16.33 -22.05 18.55
N ILE A 550 16.22 -23.05 19.43
CA ILE A 550 17.36 -23.88 19.84
C ILE A 550 17.86 -24.73 18.68
N ALA A 551 16.95 -25.30 17.88
CA ALA A 551 17.32 -26.13 16.73
C ALA A 551 18.12 -25.33 15.68
N SER A 552 17.75 -24.07 15.43
CA SER A 552 18.47 -23.21 14.49
C SER A 552 19.84 -22.79 15.02
N ALA A 553 19.93 -22.45 16.33
CA ALA A 553 21.22 -22.17 16.95
C ALA A 553 22.15 -23.40 16.95
N LYS A 554 21.62 -24.60 17.25
CA LYS A 554 22.37 -25.87 17.16
C LYS A 554 22.89 -26.12 15.77
N TYR A 555 22.03 -25.98 14.76
CA TYR A 555 22.42 -26.18 13.37
C TYR A 555 23.59 -25.26 12.99
N LEU A 556 23.51 -23.97 13.33
CA LEU A 556 24.55 -23.01 13.00
C LEU A 556 25.85 -23.26 13.76
N ILE A 557 25.78 -23.52 15.06
CA ILE A 557 26.98 -23.68 15.92
C ILE A 557 27.60 -25.05 15.75
N GLU A 558 26.80 -26.13 15.84
CA GLU A 558 27.32 -27.50 15.92
C GLU A 558 27.55 -28.12 14.53
N GLU A 559 26.64 -27.90 13.57
CA GLU A 559 26.75 -28.50 12.24
C GLU A 559 27.55 -27.62 11.26
N LEU A 560 27.43 -26.27 11.35
CA LEU A 560 28.11 -25.33 10.45
C LEU A 560 29.34 -24.65 11.05
N GLY A 561 29.62 -24.83 12.36
CA GLY A 561 30.81 -24.31 13.01
C GLY A 561 30.85 -22.79 13.16
N VAL A 562 29.69 -22.14 13.20
CA VAL A 562 29.62 -20.67 13.40
C VAL A 562 30.17 -20.31 14.78
N ASP A 563 31.02 -19.28 14.85
CA ASP A 563 31.53 -18.76 16.13
C ASP A 563 30.38 -18.28 17.02
N PRO A 564 30.14 -18.93 18.17
CA PRO A 564 29.05 -18.59 19.07
C PRO A 564 29.24 -17.22 19.73
N ASN A 565 30.46 -16.68 19.74
CA ASN A 565 30.81 -15.37 20.29
C ASN A 565 30.81 -14.24 19.27
N SER A 566 30.39 -14.52 18.02
CA SER A 566 30.22 -13.48 16.99
C SER A 566 29.31 -12.34 17.50
N ARG A 567 29.63 -11.11 17.09
CA ARG A 567 28.92 -9.89 17.51
C ARG A 567 28.36 -9.18 16.27
N ASP A 568 27.16 -8.64 16.40
CA ASP A 568 26.58 -7.79 15.34
C ASP A 568 27.17 -6.36 15.36
N HIS A 569 26.72 -5.51 14.45
CA HIS A 569 27.23 -4.14 14.36
C HIS A 569 26.93 -3.27 15.58
N ASN A 570 25.93 -3.60 16.39
CA ASN A 570 25.61 -2.96 17.66
C ASN A 570 26.42 -3.55 18.84
N GLY A 571 27.19 -4.61 18.60
CA GLY A 571 27.96 -5.31 19.60
C GLY A 571 27.16 -6.35 20.40
N TYR A 572 25.95 -6.71 19.98
CA TYR A 572 25.19 -7.79 20.62
C TYR A 572 25.69 -9.16 20.14
N ASN A 573 25.76 -10.12 21.06
CA ASN A 573 25.93 -11.54 20.76
C ASN A 573 24.59 -12.28 20.85
N ALA A 574 24.60 -13.58 20.57
CA ALA A 574 23.41 -14.42 20.59
C ALA A 574 22.65 -14.39 21.94
N LEU A 575 23.36 -14.25 23.08
CA LEU A 575 22.73 -14.15 24.39
C LEU A 575 21.91 -12.88 24.58
N HIS A 576 22.35 -11.75 24.05
CA HIS A 576 21.60 -10.49 24.15
C HIS A 576 20.22 -10.65 23.49
N HIS A 577 20.16 -11.28 22.30
CA HIS A 577 18.91 -11.49 21.56
C HIS A 577 18.00 -12.53 22.24
N ALA A 578 18.57 -13.63 22.77
CA ALA A 578 17.83 -14.61 23.54
C ALA A 578 17.27 -14.01 24.85
N ALA A 579 18.05 -13.17 25.54
CA ALA A 579 17.64 -12.47 26.77
C ALA A 579 16.49 -11.48 26.50
N ALA A 580 16.54 -10.74 25.39
CA ALA A 580 15.48 -9.81 24.97
C ALA A 580 14.13 -10.50 24.71
N ARG A 581 14.13 -11.81 24.53
CA ARG A 581 12.93 -12.65 24.35
C ARG A 581 12.51 -13.40 25.62
N GLY A 582 13.32 -13.40 26.67
CA GLY A 582 13.07 -14.19 27.86
C GLY A 582 13.25 -15.70 27.65
N ASP A 583 14.05 -16.12 26.68
CA ASP A 583 14.22 -17.52 26.29
C ASP A 583 15.28 -18.21 27.13
N ASN A 584 14.89 -18.68 28.30
CA ASN A 584 15.81 -19.28 29.29
C ASN A 584 16.46 -20.57 28.77
N GLU A 585 15.77 -21.36 27.96
CA GLU A 585 16.31 -22.61 27.41
C GLU A 585 17.42 -22.33 26.39
N LEU A 586 17.19 -21.38 25.49
CA LEU A 586 18.21 -20.96 24.54
C LEU A 586 19.41 -20.31 25.25
N ILE A 587 19.17 -19.49 26.28
CA ILE A 587 20.25 -18.89 27.12
C ILE A 587 21.13 -19.99 27.69
N MET A 588 20.56 -20.99 28.37
CA MET A 588 21.32 -22.09 28.95
C MET A 588 22.10 -22.88 27.91
N TYR A 589 21.51 -23.12 26.74
CA TYR A 589 22.20 -23.77 25.62
C TYR A 589 23.41 -22.92 25.16
N LEU A 590 23.22 -21.62 24.90
CA LEU A 590 24.28 -20.73 24.43
C LEU A 590 25.43 -20.63 25.46
N VAL A 591 25.11 -20.54 26.76
CA VAL A 591 26.11 -20.55 27.83
C VAL A 591 26.90 -21.88 27.85
N SER A 592 26.23 -23.03 27.63
CA SER A 592 26.90 -24.32 27.51
C SER A 592 27.87 -24.41 26.32
N LYS A 593 27.68 -23.56 25.30
CA LYS A 593 28.58 -23.42 24.14
C LYS A 593 29.66 -22.36 24.34
N GLY A 594 29.78 -21.79 25.52
CA GLY A 594 30.83 -20.84 25.88
C GLY A 594 30.58 -19.41 25.34
N VAL A 595 29.32 -19.05 25.08
CA VAL A 595 29.00 -17.66 24.72
C VAL A 595 29.27 -16.76 25.95
N ASP A 596 29.97 -15.64 25.70
CA ASP A 596 30.35 -14.70 26.75
C ASP A 596 29.12 -14.00 27.36
N ILE A 597 28.80 -14.37 28.61
CA ILE A 597 27.70 -13.81 29.41
C ILE A 597 27.99 -12.39 29.91
N LYS A 598 29.27 -11.98 29.94
CA LYS A 598 29.69 -10.66 30.38
C LYS A 598 29.81 -9.64 29.25
N ALA A 599 29.47 -10.07 28.05
CA ALA A 599 29.51 -9.23 26.89
C ALA A 599 28.67 -7.97 27.04
N VAL A 600 29.18 -6.83 26.58
CA VAL A 600 28.52 -5.53 26.62
C VAL A 600 28.35 -5.00 25.18
N SER A 601 27.20 -4.42 24.86
CA SER A 601 26.94 -3.79 23.57
C SER A 601 27.73 -2.47 23.43
N ARG A 602 27.76 -1.91 22.20
CA ARG A 602 28.36 -0.58 21.96
C ARG A 602 27.68 0.56 22.71
N LYS A 603 26.44 0.33 23.19
CA LYS A 603 25.66 1.27 24.01
C LYS A 603 25.85 1.03 25.51
N GLY A 604 26.66 0.04 25.89
CA GLY A 604 26.89 -0.33 27.30
C GLY A 604 25.81 -1.24 27.89
N GLU A 605 24.93 -1.81 27.06
CA GLU A 605 23.90 -2.74 27.51
C GLU A 605 24.50 -4.13 27.72
N THR A 606 24.22 -4.73 28.87
CA THR A 606 24.62 -6.10 29.21
C THR A 606 23.55 -7.09 28.74
N VAL A 607 23.88 -8.39 28.81
CA VAL A 607 22.91 -9.45 28.52
C VAL A 607 21.69 -9.37 29.46
N ALA A 608 21.89 -9.07 30.75
CA ALA A 608 20.80 -8.93 31.73
C ALA A 608 19.95 -7.68 31.45
N ASP A 609 20.56 -6.57 30.99
CA ASP A 609 19.83 -5.38 30.62
C ASP A 609 18.83 -5.65 29.48
N MET A 610 19.17 -6.54 28.53
CA MET A 610 18.28 -6.91 27.41
C MET A 610 17.01 -7.65 27.88
N ALA A 611 17.10 -8.43 28.98
CA ALA A 611 15.92 -9.07 29.58
C ALA A 611 15.08 -8.10 30.43
N ASN A 612 15.62 -6.93 30.77
CA ASN A 612 15.00 -5.95 31.68
C ASN A 612 14.23 -4.84 30.91
N GLY A 613 13.77 -5.08 29.69
CA GLY A 613 12.97 -4.14 28.93
C GLY A 613 13.76 -2.93 28.39
N PRO A 614 14.79 -3.13 27.57
CA PRO A 614 15.64 -2.05 27.05
C PRO A 614 14.94 -1.17 26.01
N ALA A 615 13.91 -1.69 25.35
CA ALA A 615 13.11 -0.97 24.38
C ALA A 615 11.69 -0.69 24.90
N GLN A 616 11.12 0.41 24.46
CA GLN A 616 9.74 0.76 24.77
C GLN A 616 8.77 -0.34 24.30
N ARG A 617 7.80 -0.75 25.14
CA ARG A 617 6.78 -1.78 24.91
C ARG A 617 7.24 -3.25 24.96
N ILE A 618 8.45 -3.53 25.43
CA ILE A 618 8.83 -4.90 25.78
C ILE A 618 8.72 -5.05 27.29
N VAL A 619 7.90 -6.00 27.71
CA VAL A 619 7.73 -6.30 29.14
C VAL A 619 9.00 -6.97 29.65
N PRO A 620 9.54 -6.56 30.79
CA PRO A 620 10.67 -7.24 31.41
C PRO A 620 10.40 -8.70 31.72
N PHE A 621 11.43 -9.52 31.68
CA PHE A 621 11.41 -10.95 32.01
C PHE A 621 12.14 -11.19 33.35
N PRO A 622 11.50 -11.03 34.53
CA PRO A 622 12.17 -11.08 35.85
C PRO A 622 12.91 -12.39 36.09
N GLU A 623 12.33 -13.51 35.70
CA GLU A 623 12.98 -14.83 35.85
C GLU A 623 14.25 -14.95 35.01
N THR A 624 14.22 -14.40 33.79
CA THR A 624 15.40 -14.36 32.92
C THR A 624 16.46 -13.44 33.46
N VAL A 625 16.09 -12.28 34.02
CA VAL A 625 17.02 -11.36 34.68
C VAL A 625 17.70 -12.08 35.83
N ALA A 626 16.95 -12.74 36.74
CA ALA A 626 17.49 -13.48 37.87
C ALA A 626 18.44 -14.63 37.44
N LEU A 627 18.07 -15.34 36.36
CA LEU A 627 18.93 -16.38 35.77
C LEU A 627 20.24 -15.78 35.25
N LEU A 628 20.19 -14.68 34.51
CA LEU A 628 21.37 -14.06 33.93
C LEU A 628 22.31 -13.46 35.00
N GLU A 629 21.76 -12.85 36.05
CA GLU A 629 22.54 -12.38 37.20
C GLU A 629 23.24 -13.54 37.89
N LYS A 630 22.54 -14.67 38.11
CA LYS A 630 23.14 -15.90 38.68
C LYS A 630 24.27 -16.45 37.82
N LEU A 631 24.16 -16.32 36.49
CA LEU A 631 25.18 -16.73 35.52
C LEU A 631 26.34 -15.72 35.41
N GLY A 632 26.24 -14.54 36.05
CA GLY A 632 27.30 -13.55 36.14
C GLY A 632 27.17 -12.35 35.21
N SER A 633 26.03 -12.15 34.54
CA SER A 633 25.74 -10.89 33.86
C SER A 633 25.40 -9.80 34.87
N LYS A 634 25.84 -8.57 34.60
CA LYS A 634 25.47 -7.40 35.42
C LYS A 634 24.16 -6.84 34.95
N ASN A 635 23.28 -6.41 35.86
CA ASN A 635 22.07 -5.68 35.55
C ASN A 635 22.26 -4.21 35.93
N SER A 636 22.08 -3.29 34.99
CA SER A 636 22.19 -1.85 35.26
C SER A 636 20.92 -1.26 35.88
N HIS A 637 19.85 -2.04 36.01
CA HIS A 637 18.51 -1.63 36.46
C HIS A 637 17.89 -0.49 35.64
N LYS A 638 18.34 -0.29 34.40
CA LYS A 638 17.76 0.66 33.47
C LYS A 638 16.67 -0.01 32.64
N CYS A 639 15.42 0.22 33.01
CA CYS A 639 14.27 -0.27 32.29
C CYS A 639 13.51 0.90 31.63
N LYS A 640 13.16 0.78 30.35
CA LYS A 640 12.38 1.79 29.62
C LYS A 640 10.89 1.49 29.57
N SER A 641 10.50 0.25 29.88
CA SER A 641 9.12 -0.24 29.81
C SER A 641 8.50 -0.57 31.17
N CYS A 642 9.27 -0.46 32.27
CA CYS A 642 8.77 -0.47 33.63
C CYS A 642 8.17 0.88 34.02
#